data_e0c89e01fd70d8f860e877f9cdfc725d
#
_entry.id   e0c89e01fd70d8f860e877f9cdfc725d
#
_cell.length_a   1.000
_cell.length_b   1.000
_cell.length_c   1.000
_cell.angle_alpha   90.00
_cell.angle_beta   90.00
_cell.angle_gamma   90.00
#
_symmetry.space_group_name_H-M   'P 1'
#
loop_
_entity.id
_entity.type
_entity.pdbx_description
1 polymer ?
#
loop_
_entity_poly.entity_id
_entity_poly.type
_entity_poly.pdbx_seq_one_letter_code
_entity_poly.pdbx_strand_id
1 'polypeptide(L)'
;MLKAEYEGNNYASEPLGGREKQDSPFNFGMVYRYSPNVDLSAGYERGNRVMLGLTLHFGLHQLEMPKFLDRPLPALAAKPLSPAEPLNWSAIATEINAQTGWTVRALSIQGHRLVLFAESDGAIFLKERVVKAIRILHHRAPAAVRHFSFELSERGLAMMGLDIDRAEWLAQQTQAQAPALTLPALQARASTARMAPVSASDGGDGFLSDKSASSFAVVPSYSQSFGGPDGFVLYRAGVSAKFEQRLTPTTWLSATLNGRAFDNYDTFVYNAPSNLPRVRTDVRRYVTSSRVTLPELQVTHVEDFGGGHYASVYGGFLESMYAGVGGEWLYRPWQSNFAFGVDVNRVRQRGFSQDFALRDYQVNTGHATAYWDTGWNGLRAKLQVGQYLAGDVGATLDLHRVFANGTTIGAWATKTNVSAEQFGEGSFDKGIYVTIPIDLLLPKTSAGTANVVWSPLTRDGGARLARSVGLFDLTAQRDARAMQWVSDPTTRQKNRFRFGEDLSLIESDPVNSWGQVGGAAKQFGQRVSGVPASAWATGVAGVMLSGFADTELKNWAANHQGGGWERAAKLSNALPVALAFGTGALATGLAGDSAADTARSSLMAAGVTLGANTVLKYAVGRSRPKDGFGASDFQGGTANAGQSSFASNHVATTFALITPFAQRYDQPGLYALAATSALGRIQQGEHWFSDTVAGAFLGYAIGSLMPSLSAQKPKGWQADVSPQYIGATKRF
;
A
#
# COMPACT_ATOMS: atom_id res chain seq x y z
N MET A 1 33.20 -2.22 7.59
CA MET A 1 33.48 -3.54 8.18
C MET A 1 34.02 -4.42 7.08
N LEU A 2 35.16 -5.08 7.31
CA LEU A 2 35.69 -6.11 6.43
C LEU A 2 35.38 -7.47 7.04
N LYS A 3 35.06 -8.45 6.22
CA LYS A 3 34.75 -9.82 6.63
C LYS A 3 35.56 -10.79 5.75
N ALA A 4 36.17 -11.77 6.36
CA ALA A 4 36.78 -12.91 5.70
C ALA A 4 36.21 -14.17 6.36
N GLU A 5 35.85 -15.15 5.58
CA GLU A 5 35.22 -16.36 6.04
C GLU A 5 35.80 -17.57 5.31
N TYR A 6 36.02 -18.67 6.03
CA TYR A 6 36.35 -19.95 5.48
C TYR A 6 35.09 -20.82 5.42
N GLU A 7 34.64 -21.17 4.23
CA GLU A 7 33.48 -22.00 3.98
C GLU A 7 33.91 -23.46 3.79
N GLY A 8 33.64 -24.30 4.79
CA GLY A 8 34.02 -25.69 4.76
C GLY A 8 33.08 -26.60 3.94
N ASN A 9 31.92 -26.11 3.52
CA ASN A 9 30.96 -26.86 2.73
C ASN A 9 31.27 -26.75 1.23
N ASN A 10 31.36 -27.87 0.54
CA ASN A 10 31.64 -27.86 -0.90
C ASN A 10 30.36 -27.89 -1.79
N TYR A 11 29.20 -27.89 -1.18
CA TYR A 11 27.87 -27.86 -1.85
C TYR A 11 27.64 -28.99 -2.88
N ALA A 12 28.46 -30.04 -2.87
CA ALA A 12 28.37 -31.12 -3.83
C ALA A 12 27.22 -32.09 -3.54
N SER A 13 26.69 -32.08 -2.31
CA SER A 13 25.69 -33.01 -1.80
C SER A 13 24.38 -32.35 -1.37
N GLU A 14 24.07 -31.16 -1.89
CA GLU A 14 22.83 -30.45 -1.54
C GLU A 14 21.59 -31.26 -2.01
N PRO A 15 20.62 -31.51 -1.10
CA PRO A 15 19.54 -32.49 -1.34
C PRO A 15 18.51 -32.03 -2.40
N LEU A 16 18.47 -30.75 -2.78
CA LEU A 16 17.49 -30.21 -3.73
C LEU A 16 18.08 -29.89 -5.11
N GLY A 17 19.18 -30.53 -5.50
CA GLY A 17 19.73 -30.43 -6.84
C GLY A 17 20.55 -29.17 -7.15
N GLY A 18 20.71 -28.28 -6.19
CA GLY A 18 21.55 -27.09 -6.29
C GLY A 18 23.03 -27.40 -6.17
N ARG A 19 23.60 -28.14 -7.14
CA ARG A 19 25.07 -28.38 -7.19
C ARG A 19 25.74 -27.07 -7.57
N GLU A 20 26.11 -26.28 -6.57
CA GLU A 20 26.88 -25.06 -6.80
C GLU A 20 28.38 -25.37 -6.80
N LYS A 21 29.07 -24.84 -7.82
CA LYS A 21 30.50 -25.00 -7.94
C LYS A 21 31.20 -24.04 -6.98
N GLN A 22 32.13 -24.57 -6.18
CA GLN A 22 33.01 -23.79 -5.32
C GLN A 22 34.43 -23.89 -5.88
N ASP A 23 35.00 -22.77 -6.30
CA ASP A 23 36.37 -22.69 -6.81
C ASP A 23 37.37 -22.30 -5.70
N SER A 24 36.88 -21.74 -4.59
CA SER A 24 37.65 -21.38 -3.39
C SER A 24 36.81 -21.50 -2.13
N PRO A 25 37.35 -22.03 -1.02
CA PRO A 25 36.66 -22.03 0.28
C PRO A 25 36.71 -20.65 0.99
N PHE A 26 37.41 -19.68 0.46
CA PHE A 26 37.54 -18.36 1.07
C PHE A 26 36.54 -17.38 0.48
N ASN A 27 35.78 -16.75 1.37
CA ASN A 27 34.86 -15.69 1.06
C ASN A 27 35.37 -14.37 1.66
N PHE A 28 35.26 -13.29 0.91
CA PHE A 28 35.63 -11.94 1.35
C PHE A 28 34.46 -11.01 1.19
N GLY A 29 34.26 -10.14 2.18
CA GLY A 29 33.16 -9.18 2.13
C GLY A 29 33.57 -7.83 2.72
N MET A 30 32.93 -6.80 2.22
CA MET A 30 33.02 -5.46 2.76
C MET A 30 31.60 -4.91 2.93
N VAL A 31 31.35 -4.28 4.09
CA VAL A 31 30.14 -3.49 4.32
C VAL A 31 30.56 -2.07 4.64
N TYR A 32 30.11 -1.15 3.84
CA TYR A 32 30.28 0.29 4.03
C TYR A 32 28.95 0.88 4.51
N ARG A 33 28.96 1.45 5.73
CA ARG A 33 27.82 2.18 6.27
C ARG A 33 27.80 3.58 5.69
N TYR A 34 26.97 3.79 4.66
CA TYR A 34 26.80 5.08 4.04
C TYR A 34 26.05 6.06 4.95
N SER A 35 25.06 5.56 5.69
CA SER A 35 24.30 6.32 6.70
C SER A 35 23.77 5.35 7.77
N PRO A 36 23.22 5.84 8.90
CA PRO A 36 22.59 4.96 9.89
C PRO A 36 21.50 4.03 9.32
N ASN A 37 20.94 4.41 8.17
CA ASN A 37 19.84 3.71 7.53
C ASN A 37 20.23 2.95 6.26
N VAL A 38 21.48 3.07 5.78
CA VAL A 38 21.91 2.52 4.49
C VAL A 38 23.28 1.90 4.61
N ASP A 39 23.34 0.58 4.40
CA ASP A 39 24.59 -0.14 4.23
C ASP A 39 24.74 -0.59 2.77
N LEU A 40 25.93 -0.35 2.21
CA LEU A 40 26.37 -0.90 0.94
C LEU A 40 27.28 -2.07 1.21
N SER A 41 27.05 -3.20 0.57
CA SER A 41 27.91 -4.37 0.73
C SER A 41 28.44 -4.85 -0.62
N ALA A 42 29.65 -5.35 -0.61
CA ALA A 42 30.24 -6.06 -1.71
C ALA A 42 30.90 -7.33 -1.18
N GLY A 43 30.75 -8.43 -1.87
CA GLY A 43 31.31 -9.71 -1.49
C GLY A 43 31.89 -10.45 -2.69
N TYR A 44 32.89 -11.25 -2.42
CA TYR A 44 33.42 -12.24 -3.34
C TYR A 44 33.37 -13.59 -2.67
N GLU A 45 32.57 -14.49 -3.21
CA GLU A 45 32.24 -15.75 -2.58
C GLU A 45 32.58 -16.91 -3.50
N ARG A 46 33.00 -18.03 -2.87
CA ARG A 46 33.28 -19.32 -3.54
C ARG A 46 34.32 -19.27 -4.66
N GLY A 47 35.08 -18.16 -4.78
CA GLY A 47 36.07 -17.99 -5.85
C GLY A 47 35.49 -17.66 -7.23
N ASN A 48 34.17 -17.59 -7.38
CA ASN A 48 33.51 -17.42 -8.68
C ASN A 48 32.26 -16.53 -8.67
N ARG A 49 31.90 -15.95 -7.51
CA ARG A 49 30.69 -15.13 -7.38
C ARG A 49 30.99 -13.77 -6.77
N VAL A 50 30.57 -12.72 -7.43
CA VAL A 50 30.57 -11.36 -6.88
C VAL A 50 29.15 -11.02 -6.45
N MET A 51 29.00 -10.53 -5.22
CA MET A 51 27.75 -10.05 -4.68
C MET A 51 27.85 -8.55 -4.41
N LEU A 52 26.79 -7.84 -4.74
CA LEU A 52 26.57 -6.45 -4.34
C LEU A 52 25.25 -6.37 -3.61
N GLY A 53 25.23 -5.69 -2.49
CA GLY A 53 24.04 -5.58 -1.65
C GLY A 53 23.80 -4.15 -1.20
N LEU A 54 22.53 -3.80 -1.10
CA LEU A 54 22.02 -2.60 -0.46
C LEU A 54 21.13 -3.04 0.70
N THR A 55 21.52 -2.66 1.92
CA THR A 55 20.69 -2.92 3.09
C THR A 55 20.12 -1.61 3.60
N LEU A 56 18.80 -1.56 3.72
CA LEU A 56 18.09 -0.42 4.29
C LEU A 56 17.68 -0.78 5.72
N HIS A 57 18.12 0.04 6.68
CA HIS A 57 17.74 -0.10 8.08
C HIS A 57 16.67 0.94 8.41
N PHE A 58 15.50 0.50 8.84
CA PHE A 58 14.47 1.38 9.35
C PHE A 58 13.68 0.70 10.46
N GLY A 59 13.32 1.49 11.45
CA GLY A 59 12.45 1.02 12.53
C GLY A 59 10.99 1.07 12.11
N LEU A 60 10.30 -0.06 12.06
CA LEU A 60 8.86 -0.11 11.75
C LEU A 60 8.03 0.82 12.65
N HIS A 61 8.46 1.01 13.91
CA HIS A 61 7.84 1.89 14.88
C HIS A 61 8.09 3.38 14.64
N GLN A 62 8.96 3.72 13.68
CA GLN A 62 9.35 5.08 13.28
C GLN A 62 8.88 5.41 11.85
N LEU A 63 8.18 4.50 11.20
CA LEU A 63 7.62 4.77 9.87
C LEU A 63 6.65 5.93 9.93
N GLU A 64 6.84 6.86 9.00
CA GLU A 64 6.05 8.06 8.86
C GLU A 64 6.22 8.63 7.46
N MET A 65 5.13 8.99 6.82
CA MET A 65 5.13 9.66 5.52
C MET A 65 4.40 10.99 5.62
N PRO A 66 5.07 12.12 5.30
CA PRO A 66 4.41 13.42 5.28
C PRO A 66 3.22 13.45 4.33
N LYS A 67 2.09 14.05 4.77
CA LYS A 67 0.80 14.06 4.07
C LYS A 67 0.67 15.23 3.08
N PHE A 68 1.65 15.39 2.20
CA PHE A 68 1.71 16.54 1.28
C PHE A 68 0.66 16.51 0.14
N LEU A 69 -0.03 15.38 -0.05
CA LEU A 69 -1.15 15.26 -0.98
C LEU A 69 -2.52 15.50 -0.33
N ASP A 70 -2.59 15.67 0.98
CA ASP A 70 -3.81 16.08 1.64
C ASP A 70 -4.13 17.54 1.29
N ARG A 71 -5.42 17.87 1.23
CA ARG A 71 -5.84 19.25 1.05
C ARG A 71 -5.42 20.07 2.26
N PRO A 72 -4.94 21.32 2.07
CA PRO A 72 -4.61 22.16 3.21
C PRO A 72 -5.86 22.44 4.06
N LEU A 73 -5.70 22.32 5.37
CA LEU A 73 -6.76 22.67 6.31
C LEU A 73 -6.96 24.19 6.35
N PRO A 74 -8.18 24.68 6.65
CA PRO A 74 -8.41 26.10 6.89
C PRO A 74 -7.42 26.67 7.90
N ALA A 75 -6.96 27.90 7.72
CA ALA A 75 -6.13 28.58 8.70
C ALA A 75 -6.87 28.65 10.04
N LEU A 76 -6.15 28.52 11.15
CA LEU A 76 -6.75 28.65 12.45
C LEU A 76 -7.11 30.12 12.70
N ALA A 77 -8.41 30.42 12.74
CA ALA A 77 -8.89 31.75 13.09
C ALA A 77 -8.98 31.90 14.61
N ALA A 78 -8.41 33.00 15.13
CA ALA A 78 -8.49 33.29 16.58
C ALA A 78 -9.91 33.55 17.07
N LYS A 79 -10.83 33.96 16.18
CA LYS A 79 -12.26 34.14 16.46
C LYS A 79 -13.08 33.37 15.45
N PRO A 80 -14.23 32.82 15.85
CA PRO A 80 -15.17 32.23 14.92
C PRO A 80 -15.60 33.29 13.90
N LEU A 81 -15.61 32.90 12.62
CA LEU A 81 -16.17 33.77 11.59
C LEU A 81 -17.69 33.85 11.86
N SER A 82 -18.23 35.08 11.90
CA SER A 82 -19.69 35.25 11.85
C SER A 82 -20.10 35.00 10.41
N PRO A 83 -20.83 33.94 10.10
CA PRO A 83 -21.26 33.70 8.73
C PRO A 83 -22.23 34.83 8.34
N ALA A 84 -21.92 35.55 7.30
CA ALA A 84 -22.82 36.50 6.68
C ALA A 84 -23.93 35.81 5.84
N GLU A 85 -23.77 34.50 5.62
CA GLU A 85 -24.65 33.69 4.78
C GLU A 85 -25.16 32.45 5.55
N PRO A 86 -26.32 31.91 5.16
CA PRO A 86 -26.83 30.66 5.73
C PRO A 86 -25.82 29.53 5.55
N LEU A 87 -25.71 28.66 6.56
CA LEU A 87 -24.77 27.54 6.57
C LEU A 87 -25.05 26.58 5.42
N ASN A 88 -24.04 26.38 4.56
CA ASN A 88 -24.10 25.32 3.55
C ASN A 88 -23.68 23.99 4.17
N TRP A 89 -24.64 23.31 4.82
CA TRP A 89 -24.42 22.03 5.50
C TRP A 89 -23.85 20.95 4.59
N SER A 90 -24.30 20.88 3.34
CA SER A 90 -23.80 19.90 2.36
C SER A 90 -22.33 20.14 2.02
N ALA A 91 -21.91 21.41 1.87
CA ALA A 91 -20.52 21.75 1.63
C ALA A 91 -19.64 21.42 2.83
N ILE A 92 -20.11 21.66 4.07
CA ILE A 92 -19.41 21.31 5.30
C ILE A 92 -19.24 19.79 5.40
N ALA A 93 -20.30 19.03 5.18
CA ALA A 93 -20.26 17.58 5.18
C ALA A 93 -19.29 17.02 4.12
N THR A 94 -19.32 17.59 2.90
CA THR A 94 -18.40 17.20 1.81
C THR A 94 -16.95 17.51 2.16
N GLU A 95 -16.67 18.66 2.77
CA GLU A 95 -15.32 19.04 3.20
C GLU A 95 -14.80 18.09 4.31
N ILE A 96 -15.63 17.78 5.31
CA ILE A 96 -15.29 16.82 6.37
C ILE A 96 -15.01 15.45 5.74
N ASN A 97 -15.91 14.93 4.88
CA ASN A 97 -15.73 13.64 4.23
C ASN A 97 -14.39 13.57 3.47
N ALA A 98 -14.07 14.63 2.71
CA ALA A 98 -12.84 14.68 1.91
C ALA A 98 -11.55 14.73 2.75
N GLN A 99 -11.59 15.35 3.93
CA GLN A 99 -10.42 15.54 4.79
C GLN A 99 -10.23 14.41 5.80
N THR A 100 -11.32 13.78 6.23
CA THR A 100 -11.28 12.76 7.28
C THR A 100 -11.43 11.33 6.76
N GLY A 101 -11.95 11.14 5.55
CA GLY A 101 -12.38 9.85 5.04
C GLY A 101 -13.67 9.33 5.68
N TRP A 102 -14.26 10.07 6.60
CA TRP A 102 -15.55 9.73 7.20
C TRP A 102 -16.69 9.93 6.21
N THR A 103 -17.80 9.29 6.49
CA THR A 103 -19.08 9.61 5.85
C THR A 103 -19.96 10.34 6.85
N VAL A 104 -20.10 11.65 6.70
CA VAL A 104 -21.02 12.45 7.52
C VAL A 104 -22.45 11.99 7.23
N ARG A 105 -23.14 11.53 8.27
CA ARG A 105 -24.51 11.06 8.20
C ARG A 105 -25.51 12.15 8.58
N ALA A 106 -25.19 12.93 9.61
CA ALA A 106 -26.00 14.09 9.98
C ALA A 106 -25.13 15.19 10.60
N LEU A 107 -25.59 16.44 10.41
CA LEU A 107 -25.08 17.64 11.05
C LEU A 107 -26.26 18.47 11.49
N SER A 108 -26.26 18.94 12.75
CA SER A 108 -27.31 19.83 13.26
C SER A 108 -26.78 20.73 14.37
N ILE A 109 -27.42 21.86 14.59
CA ILE A 109 -27.18 22.71 15.75
C ILE A 109 -28.35 22.55 16.73
N GLN A 110 -28.03 22.20 17.96
CA GLN A 110 -28.96 22.07 19.09
C GLN A 110 -28.57 23.07 20.16
N GLY A 111 -29.23 24.23 20.18
CA GLY A 111 -28.85 25.36 21.03
C GLY A 111 -27.43 25.87 20.74
N HIS A 112 -26.50 25.71 21.67
CA HIS A 112 -25.10 26.11 21.54
C HIS A 112 -24.17 24.96 21.16
N ARG A 113 -24.72 23.79 20.82
CA ARG A 113 -23.99 22.58 20.49
C ARG A 113 -24.20 22.22 19.02
N LEU A 114 -23.10 21.98 18.28
CA LEU A 114 -23.14 21.39 16.95
C LEU A 114 -22.89 19.89 17.10
N VAL A 115 -23.83 19.10 16.62
CA VAL A 115 -23.76 17.63 16.66
C VAL A 115 -23.42 17.10 15.28
N LEU A 116 -22.36 16.28 15.20
CA LEU A 116 -21.89 15.59 14.02
C LEU A 116 -22.07 14.08 14.21
N PHE A 117 -22.89 13.46 13.38
CA PHE A 117 -22.93 12.00 13.23
C PHE A 117 -22.08 11.61 12.03
N ALA A 118 -21.07 10.80 12.25
CA ALA A 118 -20.17 10.34 11.18
C ALA A 118 -19.92 8.83 11.27
N GLU A 119 -19.93 8.19 10.12
CA GLU A 119 -19.47 6.82 9.98
C GLU A 119 -17.98 6.83 9.66
N SER A 120 -17.20 6.17 10.50
CA SER A 120 -15.77 5.99 10.32
C SER A 120 -15.49 4.91 9.27
N ASP A 121 -14.31 4.98 8.69
CA ASP A 121 -13.78 3.98 7.75
C ASP A 121 -12.82 2.98 8.42
N GLY A 122 -12.83 2.90 9.76
CA GLY A 122 -11.96 2.02 10.54
C GLY A 122 -10.49 2.46 10.58
N ALA A 123 -10.17 3.67 10.14
CA ALA A 123 -8.79 4.16 10.13
C ALA A 123 -8.19 4.28 11.54
N ILE A 124 -6.92 3.89 11.64
CA ILE A 124 -6.20 3.80 12.92
C ILE A 124 -5.97 5.18 13.56
N PHE A 125 -5.71 6.22 12.76
CA PHE A 125 -5.37 7.56 13.27
C PHE A 125 -6.62 8.42 13.49
N LEU A 126 -7.48 7.98 14.39
CA LEU A 126 -8.75 8.64 14.68
C LEU A 126 -8.56 10.07 15.20
N LYS A 127 -7.58 10.30 16.09
CA LYS A 127 -7.30 11.60 16.68
C LYS A 127 -7.03 12.70 15.65
N GLU A 128 -6.26 12.39 14.62
CA GLU A 128 -5.94 13.34 13.55
C GLU A 128 -7.18 13.72 12.75
N ARG A 129 -8.05 12.76 12.49
CA ARG A 129 -9.32 12.99 11.78
C ARG A 129 -10.27 13.84 12.61
N VAL A 130 -10.34 13.59 13.91
CA VAL A 130 -11.09 14.41 14.86
C VAL A 130 -10.59 15.86 14.82
N VAL A 131 -9.28 16.08 14.89
CA VAL A 131 -8.68 17.43 14.83
C VAL A 131 -8.99 18.12 13.52
N LYS A 132 -8.91 17.40 12.38
CA LYS A 132 -9.30 17.94 11.07
C LYS A 132 -10.76 18.37 11.05
N ALA A 133 -11.66 17.53 11.56
CA ALA A 133 -13.09 17.83 11.63
C ALA A 133 -13.39 19.04 12.53
N ILE A 134 -12.79 19.10 13.74
CA ILE A 134 -12.94 20.26 14.65
C ILE A 134 -12.49 21.55 13.96
N ARG A 135 -11.37 21.54 13.24
CA ARG A 135 -10.83 22.72 12.57
C ARG A 135 -11.74 23.23 11.45
N ILE A 136 -12.33 22.32 10.68
CA ILE A 136 -13.33 22.67 9.65
C ILE A 136 -14.57 23.26 10.33
N LEU A 137 -15.10 22.62 11.36
CA LEU A 137 -16.27 23.09 12.07
C LEU A 137 -16.02 24.44 12.75
N HIS A 138 -14.84 24.63 13.37
CA HIS A 138 -14.48 25.92 13.98
C HIS A 138 -14.51 27.06 12.96
N HIS A 139 -14.01 26.79 11.74
CA HIS A 139 -13.99 27.79 10.65
C HIS A 139 -15.38 28.09 10.09
N ARG A 140 -16.30 27.11 10.09
CA ARG A 140 -17.61 27.20 9.43
C ARG A 140 -18.77 27.49 10.41
N ALA A 141 -18.68 27.02 11.66
CA ALA A 141 -19.79 27.14 12.60
C ALA A 141 -19.96 28.55 13.15
N PRO A 142 -21.21 29.01 13.38
CA PRO A 142 -21.51 30.30 13.98
C PRO A 142 -20.81 30.53 15.32
N ALA A 143 -20.63 31.80 15.68
CA ALA A 143 -20.03 32.19 16.95
C ALA A 143 -20.85 31.71 18.17
N ALA A 144 -22.16 31.56 18.02
CA ALA A 144 -23.06 31.05 19.07
C ALA A 144 -22.80 29.59 19.44
N VAL A 145 -22.18 28.79 18.56
CA VAL A 145 -21.80 27.40 18.84
C VAL A 145 -20.59 27.36 19.77
N ARG A 146 -20.77 26.84 20.98
CA ARG A 146 -19.75 26.72 22.03
C ARG A 146 -19.16 25.32 22.14
N HIS A 147 -19.91 24.29 21.75
CA HIS A 147 -19.50 22.89 21.88
C HIS A 147 -19.68 22.17 20.54
N PHE A 148 -18.75 21.24 20.26
CA PHE A 148 -18.91 20.24 19.22
C PHE A 148 -19.12 18.88 19.89
N SER A 149 -20.10 18.12 19.39
CA SER A 149 -20.37 16.76 19.85
C SER A 149 -20.31 15.82 18.65
N PHE A 150 -19.39 14.87 18.67
CA PHE A 150 -19.25 13.88 17.61
C PHE A 150 -19.81 12.56 18.09
N GLU A 151 -20.66 11.95 17.28
CA GLU A 151 -21.14 10.58 17.45
C GLU A 151 -20.57 9.75 16.31
N LEU A 152 -19.57 8.93 16.64
CA LEU A 152 -18.90 8.10 15.67
C LEU A 152 -19.53 6.71 15.62
N SER A 153 -19.73 6.20 14.41
CA SER A 153 -20.22 4.85 14.18
C SER A 153 -19.34 4.12 13.16
N GLU A 154 -19.40 2.82 13.17
CA GLU A 154 -18.83 1.98 12.13
C GLU A 154 -19.81 0.86 11.80
N ARG A 155 -20.20 0.78 10.53
CA ARG A 155 -21.21 -0.18 10.06
C ARG A 155 -22.49 -0.17 10.88
N GLY A 156 -22.96 1.02 11.26
CA GLY A 156 -24.15 1.21 12.07
C GLY A 156 -24.01 0.92 13.56
N LEU A 157 -22.87 0.36 13.99
CA LEU A 157 -22.58 0.17 15.41
C LEU A 157 -22.08 1.48 16.01
N ALA A 158 -22.60 1.83 17.19
CA ALA A 158 -22.15 3.00 17.94
C ALA A 158 -20.75 2.76 18.50
N MET A 159 -19.79 3.63 18.15
CA MET A 159 -18.41 3.53 18.62
C MET A 159 -18.15 4.43 19.80
N MET A 160 -17.89 5.69 19.57
CA MET A 160 -17.46 6.65 20.56
C MET A 160 -18.19 7.99 20.38
N GLY A 161 -18.60 8.58 21.51
CA GLY A 161 -19.02 9.98 21.58
C GLY A 161 -17.84 10.85 22.01
N LEU A 162 -17.69 12.02 21.39
CA LEU A 162 -16.66 12.99 21.73
C LEU A 162 -17.33 14.34 21.96
N ASP A 163 -17.13 14.91 23.13
CA ASP A 163 -17.60 16.26 23.46
C ASP A 163 -16.39 17.19 23.55
N ILE A 164 -16.43 18.30 22.79
CA ILE A 164 -15.33 19.24 22.65
C ILE A 164 -15.80 20.63 23.04
N ASP A 165 -15.15 21.26 24.02
CA ASP A 165 -15.28 22.68 24.29
C ASP A 165 -14.48 23.48 23.27
N ARG A 166 -15.19 24.32 22.50
CA ARG A 166 -14.59 25.09 21.39
C ARG A 166 -13.61 26.13 21.87
N ALA A 167 -13.88 26.81 22.99
CA ALA A 167 -13.04 27.89 23.51
C ALA A 167 -11.76 27.31 24.12
N GLU A 168 -11.88 26.25 24.90
CA GLU A 168 -10.75 25.55 25.51
C GLU A 168 -9.87 24.91 24.44
N TRP A 169 -10.46 24.26 23.42
CA TRP A 169 -9.72 23.74 22.27
C TRP A 169 -8.93 24.84 21.55
N LEU A 170 -9.57 25.99 21.28
CA LEU A 170 -8.90 27.11 20.62
C LEU A 170 -7.75 27.66 21.47
N ALA A 171 -7.96 27.83 22.79
CA ALA A 171 -6.90 28.29 23.70
C ALA A 171 -5.68 27.38 23.67
N GLN A 172 -5.87 26.07 23.59
CA GLN A 172 -4.76 25.10 23.46
C GLN A 172 -4.04 25.20 22.12
N GLN A 173 -4.74 25.49 21.02
CA GLN A 173 -4.14 25.62 19.69
C GLN A 173 -3.32 26.92 19.55
N THR A 174 -3.59 27.94 20.34
CA THR A 174 -2.95 29.27 20.27
C THR A 174 -1.77 29.43 21.24
N GLN A 175 -1.57 28.50 22.18
CA GLN A 175 -0.42 28.50 23.07
C GLN A 175 0.85 28.03 22.36
N ALA A 176 1.89 28.87 22.35
CA ALA A 176 3.15 28.63 21.62
C ALA A 176 3.93 27.37 22.05
N GLN A 177 3.60 26.75 23.17
CA GLN A 177 4.25 25.56 23.73
C GLN A 177 3.29 24.38 23.94
N ALA A 178 2.04 24.47 23.50
CA ALA A 178 1.14 23.34 23.64
C ALA A 178 1.63 22.18 22.73
N PRO A 179 1.84 20.99 23.28
CA PRO A 179 2.05 19.82 22.44
C PRO A 179 0.82 19.71 21.52
N ALA A 180 1.06 19.59 20.22
CA ALA A 180 0.06 19.78 19.16
C ALA A 180 -1.24 18.95 19.29
N LEU A 181 -1.35 18.05 20.26
CA LEU A 181 -2.50 17.17 20.44
C LEU A 181 -2.76 16.72 21.89
N THR A 182 -2.42 17.47 22.91
CA THR A 182 -3.07 17.28 24.20
C THR A 182 -4.48 17.83 24.10
N LEU A 183 -5.46 16.98 24.36
CA LEU A 183 -6.87 17.33 24.26
C LEU A 183 -7.55 17.28 25.66
N PRO A 184 -7.18 18.13 26.65
CA PRO A 184 -8.00 18.24 27.85
C PRO A 184 -9.40 18.76 27.52
N ALA A 185 -9.55 19.55 26.45
CA ALA A 185 -10.83 20.02 25.94
C ALA A 185 -11.73 18.93 25.33
N LEU A 186 -11.22 17.71 25.13
CA LEU A 186 -11.96 16.63 24.52
C LEU A 186 -12.26 15.55 25.56
N GLN A 187 -13.55 15.27 25.77
CA GLN A 187 -14.04 14.19 26.60
C GLN A 187 -14.58 13.05 25.73
N ALA A 188 -13.98 11.88 25.83
CA ALA A 188 -14.46 10.68 25.17
C ALA A 188 -15.44 9.91 26.09
N ARG A 189 -16.54 9.47 25.52
CA ARG A 189 -17.56 8.66 26.22
C ARG A 189 -18.03 7.50 25.33
N ALA A 190 -18.65 6.50 25.93
CA ALA A 190 -19.36 5.52 25.13
C ALA A 190 -20.50 6.23 24.38
N SER A 191 -20.57 6.03 23.06
CA SER A 191 -21.73 6.52 22.32
C SER A 191 -22.96 5.69 22.69
N THR A 192 -24.05 6.37 23.00
CA THR A 192 -25.36 5.76 23.21
C THR A 192 -26.32 6.10 22.06
N ALA A 193 -25.87 6.94 21.16
CA ALA A 193 -26.66 7.42 20.06
C ALA A 193 -26.73 6.32 18.98
N ARG A 194 -27.77 5.52 19.03
CA ARG A 194 -28.27 4.86 17.82
C ARG A 194 -28.57 5.98 16.83
N MET A 195 -28.17 5.82 15.56
CA MET A 195 -28.50 6.76 14.51
C MET A 195 -30.03 6.85 14.38
N ALA A 196 -30.63 7.61 15.32
CA ALA A 196 -32.00 8.02 15.16
C ALA A 196 -32.03 8.98 13.97
N PRO A 197 -32.96 8.84 13.03
CA PRO A 197 -33.16 9.87 12.04
C PRO A 197 -33.38 11.16 12.82
N VAL A 198 -32.51 12.16 12.59
CA VAL A 198 -32.78 13.52 13.03
C VAL A 198 -34.14 13.85 12.44
N SER A 199 -35.17 13.88 13.28
CA SER A 199 -36.49 14.17 12.79
C SER A 199 -36.44 15.59 12.27
N ALA A 200 -36.65 15.79 10.98
CA ALA A 200 -36.76 17.09 10.37
C ALA A 200 -37.94 17.92 10.95
N SER A 201 -38.68 17.33 11.90
CA SER A 201 -39.85 17.90 12.56
C SER A 201 -39.55 18.99 13.61
N ASP A 202 -38.30 19.15 14.07
CA ASP A 202 -37.97 20.16 15.09
C ASP A 202 -37.46 21.50 14.53
N GLY A 203 -37.73 21.80 13.26
CA GLY A 203 -37.46 23.14 12.68
C GLY A 203 -35.98 23.56 12.68
N GLY A 204 -35.04 22.63 12.99
CA GLY A 204 -33.61 22.87 13.01
C GLY A 204 -32.99 22.74 11.63
N ASP A 205 -32.27 23.78 11.21
CA ASP A 205 -31.38 23.74 10.05
C ASP A 205 -30.34 22.62 10.23
N GLY A 206 -30.31 21.63 9.33
CA GLY A 206 -29.41 20.49 9.45
C GLY A 206 -29.17 19.75 8.12
N PHE A 207 -28.22 18.84 8.13
CA PHE A 207 -27.90 17.95 7.01
C PHE A 207 -28.21 16.50 7.41
N LEU A 208 -28.91 15.80 6.56
CA LEU A 208 -29.13 14.36 6.64
C LEU A 208 -28.74 13.72 5.34
N SER A 209 -27.91 12.68 5.40
CA SER A 209 -27.49 11.91 4.21
C SER A 209 -28.34 10.68 4.04
N ASP A 210 -29.11 10.64 2.97
CA ASP A 210 -29.91 9.46 2.56
C ASP A 210 -29.12 8.42 1.76
N LYS A 211 -27.84 8.66 1.53
CA LYS A 211 -27.05 7.77 0.66
C LYS A 211 -26.87 6.39 1.29
N SER A 212 -27.58 5.42 0.74
CA SER A 212 -27.20 4.01 0.80
C SER A 212 -25.78 3.91 0.23
N ALA A 213 -24.82 3.50 1.07
CA ALA A 213 -23.45 3.40 0.64
C ALA A 213 -23.26 2.11 -0.17
N SER A 214 -23.21 2.21 -1.48
CA SER A 214 -22.61 1.20 -2.35
C SER A 214 -21.19 1.61 -2.67
N SER A 215 -20.27 0.67 -2.65
CA SER A 215 -18.90 0.88 -3.07
C SER A 215 -18.49 -0.16 -4.09
N PHE A 216 -17.77 0.29 -5.11
CA PHE A 216 -17.12 -0.58 -6.08
C PHE A 216 -15.70 -0.08 -6.29
N ALA A 217 -14.74 -0.99 -6.18
CA ALA A 217 -13.35 -0.67 -6.38
C ALA A 217 -12.66 -1.78 -7.17
N VAL A 218 -11.85 -1.39 -8.14
CA VAL A 218 -10.90 -2.28 -8.80
C VAL A 218 -9.51 -1.90 -8.33
N VAL A 219 -8.84 -2.84 -7.67
CA VAL A 219 -7.53 -2.61 -7.06
C VAL A 219 -6.53 -3.65 -7.54
N PRO A 220 -5.24 -3.29 -7.69
CA PRO A 220 -4.20 -4.28 -7.89
C PRO A 220 -4.21 -5.30 -6.75
N SER A 221 -4.05 -6.57 -7.07
CA SER A 221 -3.91 -7.64 -6.09
C SER A 221 -2.54 -8.29 -6.23
N TYR A 222 -1.86 -8.44 -5.11
CA TYR A 222 -0.59 -9.14 -5.02
C TYR A 222 -0.59 -10.01 -3.78
N SER A 223 -0.13 -11.25 -3.94
CA SER A 223 0.12 -12.13 -2.80
C SER A 223 1.36 -12.95 -3.07
N GLN A 224 2.10 -13.24 -2.02
CA GLN A 224 3.32 -14.04 -2.06
C GLN A 224 3.39 -14.97 -0.85
N SER A 225 4.09 -16.08 -1.01
CA SER A 225 4.42 -17.02 0.04
C SER A 225 5.89 -17.39 -0.07
N PHE A 226 6.59 -17.46 1.05
CA PHE A 226 8.02 -17.72 1.13
C PHE A 226 8.30 -19.10 1.73
N GLY A 227 9.41 -19.71 1.31
CA GLY A 227 9.95 -20.92 1.92
C GLY A 227 9.24 -22.21 1.51
N GLY A 228 8.57 -22.23 0.37
CA GLY A 228 8.02 -23.45 -0.20
C GLY A 228 9.13 -24.38 -0.72
N PRO A 229 8.91 -25.72 -0.68
CA PRO A 229 9.92 -26.67 -1.17
C PRO A 229 10.13 -26.61 -2.68
N ASP A 230 9.15 -26.13 -3.44
CA ASP A 230 9.18 -26.06 -4.90
C ASP A 230 9.74 -24.73 -5.42
N GLY A 231 9.86 -23.74 -4.55
CA GLY A 231 10.38 -22.42 -4.87
C GLY A 231 10.42 -21.53 -3.65
N PHE A 232 11.50 -20.74 -3.51
CA PHE A 232 11.63 -19.85 -2.35
C PHE A 232 10.51 -18.81 -2.27
N VAL A 233 10.03 -18.32 -3.41
CA VAL A 233 8.91 -17.39 -3.49
C VAL A 233 7.87 -17.92 -4.46
N LEU A 234 6.66 -18.18 -3.96
CA LEU A 234 5.46 -18.34 -4.78
C LEU A 234 4.69 -17.02 -4.78
N TYR A 235 4.35 -16.50 -5.94
CA TYR A 235 3.62 -15.23 -6.02
C TYR A 235 2.49 -15.28 -7.04
N ARG A 236 1.54 -14.39 -6.86
CA ARG A 236 0.54 -14.03 -7.85
C ARG A 236 0.30 -12.53 -7.85
N ALA A 237 0.11 -11.97 -9.02
CA ALA A 237 -0.32 -10.59 -9.23
C ALA A 237 -1.52 -10.55 -10.16
N GLY A 238 -2.39 -9.57 -9.98
CA GLY A 238 -3.60 -9.43 -10.77
C GLY A 238 -4.43 -8.24 -10.33
N VAL A 239 -5.72 -8.37 -10.46
CA VAL A 239 -6.69 -7.36 -10.05
C VAL A 239 -7.79 -7.99 -9.19
N SER A 240 -8.27 -7.23 -8.22
CA SER A 240 -9.44 -7.58 -7.41
C SER A 240 -10.53 -6.54 -7.62
N ALA A 241 -11.69 -6.97 -8.09
CA ALA A 241 -12.90 -6.18 -8.09
C ALA A 241 -13.64 -6.45 -6.77
N LYS A 242 -13.78 -5.41 -5.95
CA LYS A 242 -14.48 -5.46 -4.67
C LYS A 242 -15.78 -4.70 -4.78
N PHE A 243 -16.84 -5.32 -4.36
CA PHE A 243 -18.18 -4.74 -4.32
C PHE A 243 -18.76 -4.86 -2.92
N GLU A 244 -19.34 -3.78 -2.44
CA GLU A 244 -20.14 -3.77 -1.23
C GLU A 244 -21.40 -2.96 -1.44
N GLN A 245 -22.53 -3.54 -1.03
CA GLN A 245 -23.84 -2.90 -1.04
C GLN A 245 -24.42 -2.90 0.36
N ARG A 246 -24.68 -1.74 0.93
CA ARG A 246 -25.43 -1.59 2.17
C ARG A 246 -26.90 -1.83 1.89
N LEU A 247 -27.47 -2.80 2.58
CA LEU A 247 -28.91 -3.13 2.54
C LEU A 247 -29.65 -2.36 3.64
N THR A 248 -29.04 -2.27 4.83
CA THR A 248 -29.44 -1.43 5.96
C THR A 248 -28.18 -0.80 6.58
N PRO A 249 -28.26 0.12 7.54
CA PRO A 249 -27.08 0.63 8.23
C PRO A 249 -26.19 -0.46 8.83
N THR A 250 -26.77 -1.59 9.26
CA THR A 250 -26.09 -2.70 9.93
C THR A 250 -26.04 -4.00 9.09
N THR A 251 -26.56 -4.00 7.87
CA THR A 251 -26.57 -5.18 6.98
C THR A 251 -25.97 -4.81 5.63
N TRP A 252 -25.04 -5.63 5.14
CA TRP A 252 -24.46 -5.43 3.81
C TRP A 252 -24.18 -6.74 3.10
N LEU A 253 -24.14 -6.67 1.77
CA LEU A 253 -23.61 -7.69 0.87
C LEU A 253 -22.20 -7.29 0.44
N SER A 254 -21.22 -8.17 0.62
CA SER A 254 -19.86 -8.02 0.10
C SER A 254 -19.56 -9.09 -0.93
N ALA A 255 -18.80 -8.72 -1.97
CA ALA A 255 -18.30 -9.65 -2.98
C ALA A 255 -16.89 -9.24 -3.41
N THR A 256 -16.03 -10.22 -3.63
CA THR A 256 -14.68 -10.03 -4.15
C THR A 256 -14.46 -10.99 -5.32
N LEU A 257 -14.16 -10.43 -6.50
CA LEU A 257 -13.77 -11.18 -7.69
C LEU A 257 -12.30 -10.91 -7.96
N ASN A 258 -11.48 -11.96 -8.02
CA ASN A 258 -10.06 -11.87 -8.32
C ASN A 258 -9.77 -12.36 -9.74
N GLY A 259 -9.06 -11.54 -10.51
CA GLY A 259 -8.47 -11.93 -11.78
C GLY A 259 -6.95 -12.04 -11.64
N ARG A 260 -6.39 -13.22 -11.88
CA ARG A 260 -4.96 -13.50 -11.83
C ARG A 260 -4.34 -13.26 -13.21
N ALA A 261 -3.40 -12.32 -13.29
CA ALA A 261 -2.70 -11.99 -14.52
C ALA A 261 -1.34 -12.71 -14.61
N PHE A 262 -0.56 -12.66 -13.54
CA PHE A 262 0.80 -13.19 -13.46
C PHE A 262 0.97 -14.03 -12.21
N ASP A 263 1.68 -15.13 -12.31
CA ASP A 263 2.04 -16.00 -11.20
C ASP A 263 3.16 -16.97 -11.60
N ASN A 264 3.76 -17.63 -10.61
CA ASN A 264 4.67 -18.76 -10.82
C ASN A 264 4.13 -20.04 -10.18
N TYR A 265 2.81 -20.22 -10.15
CA TYR A 265 2.16 -21.37 -9.53
C TYR A 265 2.29 -22.67 -10.31
N ASP A 266 2.78 -22.63 -11.54
CA ASP A 266 3.26 -23.79 -12.30
C ASP A 266 4.37 -24.53 -11.56
N THR A 267 5.21 -23.80 -10.84
CA THR A 267 6.27 -24.39 -9.99
C THR A 267 5.74 -24.99 -8.69
N PHE A 268 4.53 -24.67 -8.26
CA PHE A 268 3.94 -25.17 -7.03
C PHE A 268 3.40 -26.58 -7.21
N VAL A 269 4.25 -27.60 -7.07
CA VAL A 269 3.90 -29.01 -7.22
C VAL A 269 3.74 -29.76 -5.90
N TYR A 270 4.24 -29.20 -4.81
CA TYR A 270 4.22 -29.82 -3.50
C TYR A 270 2.80 -30.12 -3.01
N ASN A 271 2.59 -31.33 -2.59
CA ASN A 271 1.35 -31.82 -2.00
C ASN A 271 1.69 -32.53 -0.70
N ALA A 272 1.63 -31.79 0.41
CA ALA A 272 2.00 -32.32 1.72
C ALA A 272 1.18 -33.58 2.06
N PRO A 273 1.77 -34.62 2.63
CA PRO A 273 1.02 -35.70 3.23
C PRO A 273 0.20 -35.18 4.41
N SER A 274 -1.06 -35.59 4.52
CA SER A 274 -1.92 -35.23 5.63
C SER A 274 -2.76 -36.45 6.04
N ASN A 275 -2.76 -36.72 7.35
CA ASN A 275 -3.60 -37.72 7.97
C ASN A 275 -4.91 -37.14 8.54
N LEU A 276 -5.11 -35.86 8.35
CA LEU A 276 -6.31 -35.12 8.74
C LEU A 276 -7.17 -34.81 7.52
N PRO A 277 -8.45 -34.41 7.69
CA PRO A 277 -9.21 -33.78 6.61
C PRO A 277 -8.40 -32.63 6.00
N ARG A 278 -8.28 -32.63 4.65
CA ARG A 278 -7.47 -31.65 3.92
C ARG A 278 -8.16 -30.30 3.86
N VAL A 279 -8.03 -29.52 4.91
CA VAL A 279 -8.70 -28.22 5.08
C VAL A 279 -7.83 -27.04 4.63
N ARG A 280 -6.49 -27.25 4.55
CA ARG A 280 -5.51 -26.28 4.01
C ARG A 280 -4.48 -26.93 3.07
N THR A 281 -4.20 -28.20 3.20
CA THR A 281 -3.22 -28.90 2.34
C THR A 281 -3.59 -28.82 0.85
N ASP A 282 -4.87 -28.83 0.50
CA ASP A 282 -5.34 -28.67 -0.88
C ASP A 282 -5.24 -27.23 -1.44
N VAL A 283 -4.64 -26.28 -0.72
CA VAL A 283 -4.53 -24.85 -1.15
C VAL A 283 -3.97 -24.71 -2.56
N ARG A 284 -2.99 -25.54 -2.94
CA ARG A 284 -2.45 -25.62 -4.29
C ARG A 284 -3.55 -25.74 -5.35
N ARG A 285 -4.49 -26.66 -5.16
CA ARG A 285 -5.58 -26.89 -6.12
C ARG A 285 -6.49 -25.66 -6.25
N TYR A 286 -6.73 -24.94 -5.15
CA TYR A 286 -7.53 -23.71 -5.19
C TYR A 286 -6.82 -22.57 -5.92
N VAL A 287 -5.50 -22.44 -5.75
CA VAL A 287 -4.77 -21.33 -6.37
C VAL A 287 -4.39 -21.60 -7.83
N THR A 288 -4.36 -22.89 -8.27
CA THR A 288 -3.97 -23.27 -9.65
C THR A 288 -5.16 -23.53 -10.58
N SER A 289 -6.35 -23.88 -10.04
CA SER A 289 -7.48 -24.38 -10.86
C SER A 289 -8.15 -23.31 -11.72
N SER A 290 -8.15 -22.05 -11.31
CA SER A 290 -8.81 -20.98 -12.06
C SER A 290 -8.02 -19.66 -12.00
N ARG A 291 -8.03 -18.93 -13.10
CA ARG A 291 -7.49 -17.57 -13.16
C ARG A 291 -8.47 -16.51 -12.67
N VAL A 292 -9.75 -16.81 -12.72
CA VAL A 292 -10.81 -15.93 -12.18
C VAL A 292 -11.50 -16.67 -11.05
N THR A 293 -11.51 -16.07 -9.88
CA THR A 293 -12.06 -16.68 -8.66
C THR A 293 -12.96 -15.71 -7.92
N LEU A 294 -13.95 -16.23 -7.23
CA LEU A 294 -14.87 -15.50 -6.35
C LEU A 294 -14.59 -15.90 -4.88
N PRO A 295 -13.52 -15.39 -4.24
CA PRO A 295 -13.18 -15.81 -2.88
C PRO A 295 -14.22 -15.45 -1.83
N GLU A 296 -14.98 -14.39 -2.05
CA GLU A 296 -15.98 -13.91 -1.11
C GLU A 296 -17.27 -13.50 -1.82
N LEU A 297 -18.39 -13.96 -1.28
CA LEU A 297 -19.75 -13.48 -1.57
C LEU A 297 -20.59 -13.71 -0.32
N GLN A 298 -20.76 -12.68 0.50
CA GLN A 298 -21.27 -12.81 1.85
C GLN A 298 -22.27 -11.71 2.19
N VAL A 299 -23.37 -12.10 2.85
CA VAL A 299 -24.24 -11.17 3.57
C VAL A 299 -23.82 -11.19 5.03
N THR A 300 -23.68 -9.99 5.61
CA THR A 300 -23.33 -9.81 7.02
C THR A 300 -24.34 -8.85 7.66
N HIS A 301 -24.80 -9.19 8.86
CA HIS A 301 -25.60 -8.34 9.71
C HIS A 301 -24.92 -8.20 11.07
N VAL A 302 -24.91 -7.00 11.62
CA VAL A 302 -24.35 -6.71 12.93
C VAL A 302 -25.36 -5.96 13.80
N GLU A 303 -25.31 -6.15 15.11
CA GLU A 303 -26.23 -5.51 16.07
C GLU A 303 -25.49 -5.09 17.34
N ASP A 304 -25.83 -3.93 17.86
CA ASP A 304 -25.39 -3.41 19.17
C ASP A 304 -26.56 -3.50 20.18
N PHE A 305 -26.41 -4.36 21.16
CA PHE A 305 -27.40 -4.54 22.24
C PHE A 305 -27.18 -3.56 23.39
N GLY A 306 -26.19 -2.67 23.32
CA GLY A 306 -25.79 -1.78 24.39
C GLY A 306 -24.94 -2.47 25.47
N GLY A 307 -24.45 -1.67 26.43
CA GLY A 307 -23.61 -2.18 27.52
C GLY A 307 -22.28 -2.84 27.08
N GLY A 308 -21.91 -2.75 25.81
CA GLY A 308 -20.73 -3.41 25.25
C GLY A 308 -20.98 -4.80 24.66
N HIS A 309 -22.24 -5.16 24.47
CA HIS A 309 -22.64 -6.41 23.84
C HIS A 309 -22.93 -6.21 22.35
N TYR A 310 -22.21 -6.96 21.50
CA TYR A 310 -22.36 -6.94 20.06
C TYR A 310 -22.61 -8.33 19.54
N ALA A 311 -23.36 -8.45 18.45
CA ALA A 311 -23.48 -9.71 17.73
C ALA A 311 -23.35 -9.50 16.21
N SER A 312 -22.96 -10.55 15.52
CA SER A 312 -23.01 -10.62 14.08
C SER A 312 -23.52 -11.97 13.62
N VAL A 313 -24.22 -11.97 12.49
CA VAL A 313 -24.57 -13.18 11.74
C VAL A 313 -24.17 -12.97 10.29
N TYR A 314 -23.65 -14.03 9.65
CA TYR A 314 -23.16 -13.95 8.28
C TYR A 314 -23.36 -15.27 7.56
N GLY A 315 -23.44 -15.20 6.23
CA GLY A 315 -23.60 -16.38 5.39
C GLY A 315 -23.23 -16.14 3.95
N GLY A 316 -22.77 -17.19 3.29
CA GLY A 316 -22.34 -17.18 1.90
C GLY A 316 -20.99 -17.83 1.66
N PHE A 317 -20.22 -17.35 0.70
CA PHE A 317 -18.82 -17.74 0.48
C PHE A 317 -17.94 -16.89 1.41
N LEU A 318 -17.50 -17.51 2.51
CA LEU A 318 -16.82 -16.84 3.61
C LEU A 318 -15.34 -16.61 3.30
N GLU A 319 -14.75 -17.56 2.55
CA GLU A 319 -13.36 -17.50 2.09
C GLU A 319 -13.18 -18.34 0.81
N SER A 320 -11.97 -18.36 0.28
CA SER A 320 -11.64 -19.12 -0.94
C SER A 320 -11.99 -20.61 -0.85
N MET A 321 -11.85 -21.22 0.33
CA MET A 321 -11.98 -22.67 0.53
C MET A 321 -13.30 -23.07 1.21
N TYR A 322 -14.04 -22.14 1.82
CA TYR A 322 -15.23 -22.45 2.61
C TYR A 322 -16.41 -21.51 2.33
N ALA A 323 -17.57 -22.14 2.25
CA ALA A 323 -18.89 -21.50 2.25
C ALA A 323 -19.67 -21.97 3.47
N GLY A 324 -20.58 -21.16 3.97
CA GLY A 324 -21.41 -21.55 5.10
C GLY A 324 -22.09 -20.39 5.77
N VAL A 325 -22.51 -20.63 7.01
CA VAL A 325 -23.15 -19.65 7.88
C VAL A 325 -22.45 -19.63 9.23
N GLY A 326 -22.46 -18.48 9.87
CA GLY A 326 -21.89 -18.33 11.19
C GLY A 326 -22.44 -17.13 11.93
N GLY A 327 -22.05 -17.04 13.21
CA GLY A 327 -22.36 -15.93 14.05
C GLY A 327 -21.26 -15.71 15.10
N GLU A 328 -21.16 -14.50 15.56
CA GLU A 328 -20.24 -14.10 16.61
C GLU A 328 -20.98 -13.22 17.63
N TRP A 329 -20.69 -13.41 18.89
CA TRP A 329 -21.05 -12.52 19.98
C TRP A 329 -19.78 -12.01 20.64
N LEU A 330 -19.77 -10.70 20.99
CA LEU A 330 -18.66 -10.03 21.65
C LEU A 330 -19.19 -9.20 22.82
N TYR A 331 -18.55 -9.37 23.97
CA TYR A 331 -18.66 -8.47 25.11
C TYR A 331 -17.39 -7.63 25.24
N ARG A 332 -17.49 -6.33 24.98
CA ARG A 332 -16.40 -5.36 25.06
C ARG A 332 -16.83 -4.12 25.83
N PRO A 333 -16.66 -4.11 27.16
CA PRO A 333 -17.03 -2.98 28.00
C PRO A 333 -16.20 -1.73 27.66
N TRP A 334 -16.77 -0.56 27.91
CA TRP A 334 -16.08 0.72 27.72
C TRP A 334 -14.83 0.80 28.59
N GLN A 335 -13.69 1.16 28.01
CA GLN A 335 -12.36 1.29 28.65
C GLN A 335 -11.87 0.04 29.42
N SER A 336 -12.45 -1.11 29.19
CA SER A 336 -11.97 -2.36 29.80
C SER A 336 -10.71 -2.85 29.13
N ASN A 337 -9.79 -3.42 29.92
CA ASN A 337 -8.61 -4.12 29.40
C ASN A 337 -8.94 -5.52 28.87
N PHE A 338 -10.14 -6.01 29.15
CA PHE A 338 -10.60 -7.32 28.72
C PHE A 338 -11.83 -7.22 27.82
N ALA A 339 -11.89 -8.13 26.85
CA ALA A 339 -13.09 -8.42 26.08
C ALA A 339 -13.23 -9.93 25.89
N PHE A 340 -14.45 -10.42 25.71
CA PHE A 340 -14.75 -11.84 25.54
C PHE A 340 -15.65 -12.02 24.32
N GLY A 341 -15.32 -13.00 23.48
CA GLY A 341 -16.10 -13.33 22.30
C GLY A 341 -16.37 -14.82 22.20
N VAL A 342 -17.45 -15.16 21.49
CA VAL A 342 -17.75 -16.54 21.10
C VAL A 342 -18.19 -16.51 19.63
N ASP A 343 -17.60 -17.35 18.81
CA ASP A 343 -18.04 -17.58 17.43
C ASP A 343 -18.45 -19.03 17.21
N VAL A 344 -19.43 -19.23 16.34
CA VAL A 344 -19.87 -20.55 15.90
C VAL A 344 -20.12 -20.51 14.38
N ASN A 345 -19.68 -21.54 13.67
CA ASN A 345 -19.81 -21.60 12.22
C ASN A 345 -20.16 -23.03 11.79
N ARG A 346 -21.01 -23.14 10.78
CA ARG A 346 -21.22 -24.36 10.03
C ARG A 346 -20.79 -24.14 8.58
N VAL A 347 -19.72 -24.82 8.17
CA VAL A 347 -19.08 -24.57 6.86
C VAL A 347 -18.92 -25.84 6.06
N ARG A 348 -18.91 -25.70 4.76
CA ARG A 348 -18.70 -26.73 3.76
C ARG A 348 -17.59 -26.30 2.81
N GLN A 349 -16.72 -27.24 2.40
CA GLN A 349 -15.65 -26.96 1.45
C GLN A 349 -16.23 -26.58 0.07
N ARG A 350 -15.62 -25.59 -0.57
CA ARG A 350 -15.93 -25.13 -1.93
C ARG A 350 -15.19 -25.95 -2.97
N GLY A 351 -15.68 -25.92 -4.21
CA GLY A 351 -14.96 -26.44 -5.38
C GLY A 351 -13.62 -25.73 -5.60
N PHE A 352 -12.67 -26.44 -6.19
CA PHE A 352 -11.32 -25.91 -6.41
C PHE A 352 -11.28 -24.70 -7.35
N SER A 353 -12.25 -24.60 -8.27
CA SER A 353 -12.39 -23.46 -9.18
C SER A 353 -12.85 -22.16 -8.48
N GLN A 354 -13.27 -22.27 -7.21
CA GLN A 354 -13.83 -21.16 -6.43
C GLN A 354 -15.01 -20.48 -7.13
N ASP A 355 -15.82 -21.28 -7.81
CA ASP A 355 -17.13 -20.96 -8.34
C ASP A 355 -18.23 -21.28 -7.30
N PHE A 356 -19.45 -21.61 -7.75
CA PHE A 356 -20.57 -21.96 -6.87
C PHE A 356 -20.58 -23.42 -6.40
N ALA A 357 -19.65 -24.25 -6.89
CA ALA A 357 -19.60 -25.67 -6.53
C ALA A 357 -19.14 -25.90 -5.10
N LEU A 358 -19.74 -26.89 -4.44
CA LEU A 358 -19.40 -27.33 -3.09
C LEU A 358 -18.94 -28.78 -3.12
N ARG A 359 -18.00 -29.12 -2.22
CA ARG A 359 -17.49 -30.48 -1.99
C ARG A 359 -18.19 -31.11 -0.78
N ASP A 360 -17.88 -32.38 -0.49
CA ASP A 360 -18.61 -33.13 0.54
C ASP A 360 -18.18 -32.82 1.97
N TYR A 361 -16.92 -32.36 2.17
CA TYR A 361 -16.43 -32.08 3.51
C TYR A 361 -17.16 -30.89 4.14
N GLN A 362 -17.71 -31.13 5.32
CA GLN A 362 -18.39 -30.11 6.13
C GLN A 362 -17.97 -30.26 7.60
N VAL A 363 -17.96 -29.15 8.30
CA VAL A 363 -17.55 -29.10 9.71
C VAL A 363 -18.23 -27.96 10.44
N ASN A 364 -18.49 -28.19 11.73
CA ASN A 364 -18.82 -27.09 12.68
C ASN A 364 -17.52 -26.62 13.30
N THR A 365 -17.30 -25.29 13.35
CA THR A 365 -16.19 -24.67 14.06
C THR A 365 -16.70 -23.65 15.04
N GLY A 366 -15.92 -23.32 16.04
CA GLY A 366 -16.29 -22.27 16.98
C GLY A 366 -15.27 -22.13 18.09
N HIS A 367 -15.12 -20.90 18.55
CA HIS A 367 -14.11 -20.58 19.57
C HIS A 367 -14.69 -19.65 20.62
N ALA A 368 -14.35 -19.89 21.87
CA ALA A 368 -14.41 -18.91 22.93
C ALA A 368 -13.09 -18.14 22.95
N THR A 369 -13.16 -16.81 22.91
CA THR A 369 -11.98 -15.93 22.77
C THR A 369 -11.93 -14.94 23.92
N ALA A 370 -10.78 -14.88 24.60
CA ALA A 370 -10.45 -13.82 25.55
C ALA A 370 -9.42 -12.88 24.92
N TYR A 371 -9.69 -11.59 24.99
CA TYR A 371 -8.79 -10.53 24.56
C TYR A 371 -8.31 -9.76 25.80
N TRP A 372 -7.03 -9.49 25.88
CA TRP A 372 -6.41 -8.78 26.98
C TRP A 372 -5.42 -7.73 26.49
N ASP A 373 -5.71 -6.47 26.76
CA ASP A 373 -4.76 -5.37 26.67
C ASP A 373 -3.99 -5.29 28.00
N THR A 374 -2.72 -5.67 28.00
CA THR A 374 -1.94 -5.75 29.24
C THR A 374 -1.67 -4.39 29.87
N GLY A 375 -1.86 -3.29 29.11
CA GLY A 375 -1.46 -1.93 29.50
C GLY A 375 0.07 -1.71 29.49
N TRP A 376 0.88 -2.75 29.20
CA TRP A 376 2.33 -2.65 29.21
C TRP A 376 2.91 -2.58 27.81
N ASN A 377 3.55 -1.45 27.46
CA ASN A 377 4.27 -1.24 26.19
C ASN A 377 3.49 -1.62 24.92
N GLY A 378 2.15 -1.51 24.93
CA GLY A 378 1.29 -1.89 23.79
C GLY A 378 1.20 -3.41 23.56
N LEU A 379 1.61 -4.23 24.53
CA LEU A 379 1.48 -5.68 24.45
C LEU A 379 0.02 -6.10 24.69
N ARG A 380 -0.47 -6.94 23.78
CA ARG A 380 -1.81 -7.52 23.83
C ARG A 380 -1.75 -9.03 23.69
N ALA A 381 -2.67 -9.72 24.32
CA ALA A 381 -2.84 -11.16 24.24
C ALA A 381 -4.25 -11.52 23.77
N LYS A 382 -4.35 -12.57 22.97
CA LYS A 382 -5.61 -13.18 22.55
C LYS A 382 -5.52 -14.68 22.72
N LEU A 383 -6.40 -15.23 23.53
CA LEU A 383 -6.52 -16.69 23.75
C LEU A 383 -7.84 -17.16 23.15
N GLN A 384 -7.75 -18.12 22.24
CA GLN A 384 -8.92 -18.76 21.61
C GLN A 384 -8.91 -20.25 21.96
N VAL A 385 -10.04 -20.78 22.40
CA VAL A 385 -10.22 -22.21 22.70
C VAL A 385 -11.45 -22.71 21.96
N GLY A 386 -11.33 -23.80 21.21
CA GLY A 386 -12.46 -24.33 20.48
C GLY A 386 -12.11 -25.39 19.44
N GLN A 387 -13.02 -25.57 18.50
CA GLN A 387 -12.92 -26.55 17.42
C GLN A 387 -12.52 -25.87 16.10
N TYR A 388 -11.51 -26.45 15.44
CA TYR A 388 -10.89 -25.99 14.22
C TYR A 388 -11.48 -26.68 12.97
N LEU A 389 -11.01 -26.28 11.76
CA LEU A 389 -11.57 -26.75 10.49
C LEU A 389 -11.36 -28.23 10.22
N ALA A 390 -10.30 -28.85 10.74
CA ALA A 390 -10.09 -30.29 10.59
C ALA A 390 -10.91 -31.14 11.59
N GLY A 391 -11.75 -30.49 12.42
CA GLY A 391 -12.55 -31.12 13.46
C GLY A 391 -11.79 -31.30 14.77
N ASP A 392 -10.54 -30.94 14.81
CA ASP A 392 -9.66 -30.98 15.99
C ASP A 392 -10.03 -29.89 17.01
N VAL A 393 -9.72 -30.12 18.28
CA VAL A 393 -10.04 -29.23 19.39
C VAL A 393 -8.78 -28.79 20.11
N GLY A 394 -8.64 -27.54 20.44
CA GLY A 394 -7.45 -27.01 21.09
C GLY A 394 -7.51 -25.55 21.42
N ALA A 395 -6.33 -24.94 21.55
CA ALA A 395 -6.17 -23.54 21.90
C ALA A 395 -5.14 -22.84 20.99
N THR A 396 -5.42 -21.58 20.68
CA THR A 396 -4.48 -20.64 20.02
C THR A 396 -4.18 -19.51 20.98
N LEU A 397 -2.90 -19.27 21.23
CA LEU A 397 -2.40 -18.06 21.89
C LEU A 397 -1.78 -17.15 20.83
N ASP A 398 -2.23 -15.90 20.76
CA ASP A 398 -1.66 -14.83 19.96
C ASP A 398 -1.14 -13.76 20.90
N LEU A 399 0.12 -13.40 20.74
CA LEU A 399 0.75 -12.28 21.45
C LEU A 399 1.26 -11.27 20.44
N HIS A 400 0.84 -10.02 20.60
CA HIS A 400 1.28 -8.97 19.70
C HIS A 400 1.51 -7.65 20.41
N ARG A 401 2.42 -6.87 19.85
CA ARG A 401 2.71 -5.52 20.29
C ARG A 401 2.23 -4.51 19.25
N VAL A 402 1.47 -3.53 19.71
CA VAL A 402 1.06 -2.38 18.91
C VAL A 402 1.93 -1.18 19.26
N PHE A 403 2.66 -0.66 18.30
CA PHE A 403 3.52 0.52 18.46
C PHE A 403 2.70 1.82 18.38
N ALA A 404 3.30 2.93 18.83
CA ALA A 404 2.62 4.23 18.85
C ALA A 404 2.11 4.70 17.48
N ASN A 405 2.76 4.28 16.39
CA ASN A 405 2.32 4.55 15.01
C ASN A 405 1.32 3.51 14.48
N GLY A 406 0.74 2.66 15.33
CA GLY A 406 -0.21 1.63 14.91
C GLY A 406 0.39 0.40 14.24
N THR A 407 1.69 0.37 13.94
CA THR A 407 2.35 -0.84 13.44
C THR A 407 2.23 -1.94 14.50
N THR A 408 1.88 -3.14 14.08
CA THR A 408 1.70 -4.29 14.96
C THR A 408 2.65 -5.42 14.57
N ILE A 409 3.33 -6.02 15.53
CA ILE A 409 4.13 -7.24 15.34
C ILE A 409 3.60 -8.27 16.30
N GLY A 410 3.29 -9.46 15.80
CA GLY A 410 2.72 -10.52 16.60
C GLY A 410 3.17 -11.91 16.18
N ALA A 411 2.91 -12.87 17.07
CA ALA A 411 3.12 -14.26 16.83
C ALA A 411 1.99 -15.09 17.47
N TRP A 412 1.62 -16.18 16.82
CA TRP A 412 0.66 -17.12 17.39
C TRP A 412 1.20 -18.54 17.41
N ALA A 413 0.66 -19.33 18.32
CA ALA A 413 0.84 -20.75 18.37
C ALA A 413 -0.50 -21.44 18.68
N THR A 414 -0.81 -22.50 17.94
CA THR A 414 -2.03 -23.30 18.09
C THR A 414 -1.67 -24.73 18.41
N LYS A 415 -2.11 -25.22 19.57
CA LYS A 415 -1.98 -26.63 19.95
C LYS A 415 -3.36 -27.26 20.07
N THR A 416 -3.55 -28.37 19.38
CA THR A 416 -4.79 -29.15 19.41
C THR A 416 -4.57 -30.56 19.95
N ASN A 417 -5.62 -31.35 20.05
CA ASN A 417 -5.60 -32.74 20.46
C ASN A 417 -4.99 -33.70 19.40
N VAL A 418 -4.53 -33.17 18.26
CA VAL A 418 -3.85 -33.94 17.22
C VAL A 418 -2.46 -34.28 17.68
N SER A 419 -2.06 -35.57 17.54
CA SER A 419 -0.70 -36.03 17.87
C SER A 419 0.34 -35.52 16.88
N ALA A 420 1.63 -35.54 17.23
CA ALA A 420 2.70 -35.11 16.34
C ALA A 420 2.77 -35.97 15.06
N GLU A 421 2.51 -37.27 15.17
CA GLU A 421 2.49 -38.21 14.05
C GLU A 421 1.32 -37.89 13.06
N GLN A 422 0.16 -37.52 13.59
CA GLN A 422 -1.00 -37.12 12.77
C GLN A 422 -0.82 -35.75 12.16
N PHE A 423 -0.13 -34.86 12.87
CA PHE A 423 0.12 -33.47 12.40
C PHE A 423 1.07 -33.44 11.19
N GLY A 424 1.96 -34.46 11.09
CA GLY A 424 2.94 -34.58 10.02
C GLY A 424 4.24 -33.84 10.33
N GLU A 425 4.48 -32.70 9.74
CA GLU A 425 5.67 -31.89 10.02
C GLU A 425 5.49 -31.00 11.25
N GLY A 426 6.11 -31.32 12.36
CA GLY A 426 5.99 -30.61 13.63
C GLY A 426 4.85 -31.14 14.50
N SER A 427 4.45 -30.39 15.52
CA SER A 427 3.47 -30.81 16.52
C SER A 427 2.40 -29.76 16.82
N PHE A 428 2.47 -28.59 16.19
CA PHE A 428 1.53 -27.49 16.37
C PHE A 428 1.63 -26.46 15.24
N ASP A 429 0.55 -25.74 14.98
CA ASP A 429 0.53 -24.62 14.04
C ASP A 429 1.08 -23.35 14.70
N LYS A 430 1.77 -22.52 13.92
CA LYS A 430 2.41 -21.29 14.40
C LYS A 430 2.64 -20.30 13.27
N GLY A 431 2.82 -19.06 13.63
CA GLY A 431 3.19 -18.02 12.68
C GLY A 431 3.58 -16.73 13.36
N ILE A 432 4.16 -15.85 12.57
CA ILE A 432 4.48 -14.48 12.93
C ILE A 432 3.86 -13.54 11.89
N TYR A 433 3.53 -12.32 12.29
CA TYR A 433 2.97 -11.34 11.38
C TYR A 433 3.39 -9.92 11.72
N VAL A 434 3.36 -9.08 10.69
CA VAL A 434 3.55 -7.65 10.80
C VAL A 434 2.37 -6.97 10.09
N THR A 435 1.70 -6.08 10.77
CA THR A 435 0.64 -5.24 10.22
C THR A 435 1.10 -3.79 10.24
N ILE A 436 1.08 -3.13 9.09
CA ILE A 436 1.52 -1.75 8.92
C ILE A 436 0.33 -0.93 8.41
N PRO A 437 -0.07 0.15 9.10
CA PRO A 437 -1.05 1.08 8.55
C PRO A 437 -0.57 1.62 7.21
N ILE A 438 -1.40 1.49 6.16
CA ILE A 438 -1.07 2.01 4.81
C ILE A 438 -0.84 3.52 4.85
N ASP A 439 -1.51 4.20 5.76
CA ASP A 439 -1.34 5.63 6.00
C ASP A 439 0.12 6.04 6.27
N LEU A 440 0.91 5.19 6.93
CA LEU A 440 2.34 5.44 7.18
C LEU A 440 3.22 5.34 5.92
N LEU A 441 2.70 4.78 4.85
CA LEU A 441 3.44 4.51 3.61
C LEU A 441 3.05 5.47 2.49
N LEU A 442 1.90 6.15 2.60
CA LEU A 442 1.35 6.99 1.55
C LEU A 442 1.43 8.48 1.90
N PRO A 443 1.69 9.34 0.91
CA PRO A 443 1.72 10.80 1.09
C PRO A 443 0.33 11.44 1.22
N LYS A 444 -0.72 10.64 1.24
CA LYS A 444 -2.12 11.04 1.42
C LYS A 444 -2.72 10.23 2.56
N THR A 445 -3.54 10.89 3.39
CA THR A 445 -4.31 10.20 4.44
C THR A 445 -5.14 9.07 3.84
N SER A 446 -4.98 7.88 4.38
CA SER A 446 -5.56 6.63 3.87
C SER A 446 -6.05 5.77 5.03
N ALA A 447 -7.01 4.89 4.76
CA ALA A 447 -7.42 3.81 5.65
C ALA A 447 -6.81 2.48 5.20
N GLY A 448 -6.85 1.50 6.08
CA GLY A 448 -6.43 0.14 5.79
C GLY A 448 -5.03 -0.19 6.28
N THR A 449 -4.69 -1.46 6.15
CA THR A 449 -3.42 -2.03 6.62
C THR A 449 -2.79 -2.93 5.57
N ALA A 450 -1.46 -2.94 5.53
CA ALA A 450 -0.67 -3.94 4.83
C ALA A 450 -0.26 -5.02 5.82
N ASN A 451 -0.50 -6.29 5.48
CA ASN A 451 -0.20 -7.41 6.34
C ASN A 451 0.84 -8.32 5.69
N VAL A 452 1.87 -8.67 6.45
CA VAL A 452 2.86 -9.68 6.08
C VAL A 452 2.79 -10.80 7.11
N VAL A 453 2.55 -12.01 6.65
CA VAL A 453 2.37 -13.18 7.51
C VAL A 453 3.35 -14.27 7.07
N TRP A 454 4.08 -14.84 8.02
CA TRP A 454 4.89 -16.05 7.84
C TRP A 454 4.28 -17.18 8.64
N SER A 455 3.74 -18.16 7.95
CA SER A 455 3.18 -19.37 8.54
C SER A 455 3.34 -20.54 7.57
N PRO A 456 3.34 -21.77 8.05
CA PRO A 456 3.28 -22.95 7.18
C PRO A 456 2.05 -22.89 6.27
N LEU A 457 2.22 -23.10 4.96
CA LEU A 457 1.17 -22.94 3.97
C LEU A 457 0.14 -24.06 3.99
N THR A 458 0.57 -25.28 4.34
CA THR A 458 -0.20 -26.51 4.18
C THR A 458 -0.41 -27.24 5.51
N ARG A 459 -0.96 -26.53 6.51
CA ARG A 459 -1.27 -27.14 7.82
C ARG A 459 -2.77 -27.32 8.00
N ASP A 460 -3.21 -28.56 8.23
CA ASP A 460 -4.60 -28.88 8.49
C ASP A 460 -4.95 -28.80 9.98
N GLY A 461 -4.09 -29.31 10.86
CA GLY A 461 -4.30 -29.22 12.30
C GLY A 461 -4.21 -27.78 12.83
N GLY A 462 -5.19 -27.35 13.62
CA GLY A 462 -5.27 -26.00 14.15
C GLY A 462 -5.69 -24.92 13.14
N ALA A 463 -6.13 -25.33 11.94
CA ALA A 463 -6.54 -24.41 10.89
C ALA A 463 -7.85 -23.72 11.23
N ARG A 464 -7.84 -22.36 11.20
CA ARG A 464 -9.01 -21.53 11.50
C ARG A 464 -9.74 -21.13 10.23
N LEU A 465 -11.06 -20.92 10.35
CA LEU A 465 -11.85 -20.26 9.31
C LEU A 465 -11.41 -18.79 9.19
N ALA A 466 -11.09 -18.35 7.99
CA ALA A 466 -10.86 -16.94 7.72
C ALA A 466 -12.21 -16.25 7.58
N ARG A 467 -12.43 -15.19 8.36
CA ARG A 467 -13.63 -14.37 8.32
C ARG A 467 -13.30 -12.99 7.82
N SER A 468 -14.10 -12.45 6.93
CA SER A 468 -13.90 -11.09 6.37
C SER A 468 -14.10 -9.99 7.43
N VAL A 469 -14.97 -10.24 8.41
CA VAL A 469 -15.29 -9.30 9.49
C VAL A 469 -15.29 -10.02 10.83
N GLY A 470 -14.55 -9.48 11.81
CA GLY A 470 -14.60 -9.85 13.22
C GLY A 470 -15.12 -8.70 14.07
N LEU A 471 -15.98 -8.97 15.04
CA LEU A 471 -16.57 -7.92 15.90
C LEU A 471 -15.52 -7.18 16.71
N PHE A 472 -14.46 -7.87 17.15
CA PHE A 472 -13.41 -7.21 17.94
C PHE A 472 -12.67 -6.14 17.12
N ASP A 473 -12.38 -6.42 15.85
CA ASP A 473 -11.71 -5.48 14.95
C ASP A 473 -12.68 -4.37 14.52
N LEU A 474 -13.92 -4.73 14.19
CA LEU A 474 -14.97 -3.79 13.81
C LEU A 474 -15.27 -2.76 14.94
N THR A 475 -15.15 -3.16 16.20
CA THR A 475 -15.36 -2.29 17.36
C THR A 475 -14.07 -1.64 17.87
N ALA A 476 -12.98 -1.61 17.08
CA ALA A 476 -11.68 -1.10 17.52
C ALA A 476 -11.71 0.38 17.95
N GLN A 477 -12.58 1.19 17.33
CA GLN A 477 -12.73 2.62 17.64
C GLN A 477 -13.72 2.92 18.79
N ARG A 478 -14.27 1.90 19.44
CA ARG A 478 -15.17 2.09 20.57
C ARG A 478 -14.50 2.67 21.82
N ASP A 479 -13.20 2.47 21.99
CA ASP A 479 -12.46 2.79 23.19
C ASP A 479 -11.67 4.11 23.02
N ALA A 480 -11.62 4.93 24.08
CA ALA A 480 -10.82 6.16 24.09
C ALA A 480 -9.32 5.90 23.76
N ARG A 481 -8.84 4.69 23.98
CA ARG A 481 -7.49 4.26 23.57
C ARG A 481 -7.27 4.30 22.04
N ALA A 482 -8.34 4.28 21.23
CA ALA A 482 -8.23 4.50 19.79
C ALA A 482 -7.70 5.90 19.43
N MET A 483 -7.79 6.86 20.37
CA MET A 483 -7.26 8.22 20.21
C MET A 483 -5.76 8.33 20.49
N GLN A 484 -5.09 7.28 20.94
CA GLN A 484 -3.65 7.32 21.29
C GLN A 484 -2.72 7.21 20.06
N TRP A 485 -3.23 6.66 18.96
CA TRP A 485 -2.43 6.45 17.75
C TRP A 485 -2.32 7.75 16.96
N VAL A 486 -1.09 8.14 16.62
CA VAL A 486 -0.81 9.37 15.86
C VAL A 486 0.21 9.11 14.76
N SER A 487 -0.07 9.63 13.57
CA SER A 487 0.87 9.64 12.44
C SER A 487 1.57 10.99 12.29
N ASP A 488 1.12 12.04 13.01
CA ASP A 488 1.61 13.40 12.83
C ASP A 488 3.06 13.58 13.29
N PRO A 489 3.94 14.04 12.40
CA PRO A 489 5.34 14.33 12.70
C PRO A 489 5.53 15.39 13.77
N THR A 490 4.63 16.35 13.89
CA THR A 490 4.78 17.48 14.84
C THR A 490 4.65 17.02 16.30
N THR A 491 3.92 15.95 16.57
CA THR A 491 3.84 15.33 17.90
C THR A 491 5.04 14.47 18.25
N ARG A 492 5.89 14.16 17.26
CA ARG A 492 7.08 13.33 17.41
C ARG A 492 8.38 14.12 17.37
N GLN A 493 8.37 15.44 17.60
CA GLN A 493 9.58 16.27 17.55
C GLN A 493 10.76 15.72 18.38
N LYS A 494 10.53 14.82 19.34
CA LYS A 494 11.58 14.11 20.07
C LYS A 494 12.13 12.86 19.38
N ASN A 495 11.47 12.36 18.32
CA ASN A 495 11.85 11.13 17.62
C ASN A 495 11.94 11.32 16.10
N ARG A 496 12.35 12.50 15.64
CA ARG A 496 12.65 12.71 14.22
C ARG A 496 13.62 11.65 13.73
N PHE A 497 13.36 11.09 12.56
CA PHE A 497 14.33 10.43 11.73
C PHE A 497 15.45 11.44 11.47
N ARG A 498 16.49 11.42 12.29
CA ARG A 498 17.72 12.13 12.01
C ARG A 498 18.52 11.25 11.07
N PHE A 499 18.57 11.61 9.80
CA PHE A 499 19.66 11.20 8.95
C PHE A 499 20.93 11.84 9.56
N GLY A 500 21.67 11.05 10.34
CA GLY A 500 22.98 11.40 10.93
C GLY A 500 23.01 12.66 11.79
N GLU A 501 23.65 12.60 12.95
CA GLU A 501 23.89 13.77 13.82
C GLU A 501 24.76 14.87 13.16
N ASP A 502 25.42 14.56 12.05
CA ASP A 502 26.29 15.49 11.31
C ASP A 502 25.56 16.43 10.34
N LEU A 503 24.26 16.31 10.16
CA LEU A 503 23.47 17.25 9.37
C LEU A 503 23.14 18.55 10.10
N SER A 504 23.45 18.66 11.39
CA SER A 504 23.36 19.94 12.13
C SER A 504 24.32 21.02 11.60
N LEU A 505 25.37 20.62 10.90
CA LEU A 505 26.30 21.54 10.20
C LEU A 505 25.75 22.02 8.84
N ILE A 506 24.71 21.41 8.34
CA ILE A 506 24.05 21.80 7.07
C ILE A 506 22.80 22.66 7.34
N GLU A 507 22.37 22.77 8.60
CA GLU A 507 21.19 23.58 9.00
C GLU A 507 21.45 25.09 8.97
N SER A 508 22.70 25.54 8.77
CA SER A 508 23.02 26.96 8.69
C SER A 508 22.89 27.57 7.29
N ASP A 509 22.69 26.76 6.23
CA ASP A 509 22.37 27.30 4.92
C ASP A 509 21.61 26.25 4.10
N PRO A 510 20.29 26.41 3.85
CA PRO A 510 19.58 25.50 2.97
C PRO A 510 20.12 25.70 1.57
N VAL A 511 21.05 24.87 1.16
CA VAL A 511 21.40 24.74 -0.26
C VAL A 511 20.12 24.36 -0.98
N ASN A 512 19.56 25.31 -1.66
CA ASN A 512 18.26 25.27 -2.32
C ASN A 512 18.10 24.17 -3.39
N SER A 513 19.13 23.38 -3.67
CA SER A 513 19.06 22.28 -4.63
C SER A 513 18.17 21.13 -4.12
N TRP A 514 18.27 20.71 -2.86
CA TRP A 514 17.40 19.67 -2.31
C TRP A 514 15.99 20.18 -2.01
N GLY A 515 15.84 21.46 -1.65
CA GLY A 515 14.53 22.11 -1.55
C GLY A 515 13.83 22.21 -2.92
N GLN A 516 14.61 22.46 -3.98
CA GLN A 516 14.08 22.45 -5.35
C GLN A 516 13.71 21.03 -5.81
N VAL A 517 14.53 20.03 -5.53
CA VAL A 517 14.21 18.62 -5.82
C VAL A 517 13.01 18.16 -5.01
N GLY A 518 12.94 18.50 -3.70
CA GLY A 518 11.79 18.21 -2.87
C GLY A 518 10.52 18.94 -3.32
N GLY A 519 10.65 20.20 -3.73
CA GLY A 519 9.57 20.99 -4.34
C GLY A 519 9.09 20.38 -5.67
N ALA A 520 10.02 19.98 -6.54
CA ALA A 520 9.72 19.33 -7.80
C ALA A 520 9.07 17.95 -7.59
N ALA A 521 9.57 17.17 -6.62
CA ALA A 521 8.97 15.89 -6.25
C ALA A 521 7.53 16.05 -5.73
N LYS A 522 7.27 17.07 -4.90
CA LYS A 522 5.93 17.40 -4.41
C LYS A 522 5.01 17.80 -5.56
N GLN A 523 5.46 18.69 -6.45
CA GLN A 523 4.69 19.11 -7.62
C GLN A 523 4.45 17.95 -8.58
N PHE A 524 5.44 17.10 -8.81
CA PHE A 524 5.28 15.89 -9.60
C PHE A 524 4.22 14.96 -9.01
N GLY A 525 4.29 14.69 -7.70
CA GLY A 525 3.28 13.88 -7.00
C GLY A 525 1.87 14.47 -7.12
N GLN A 526 1.72 15.78 -6.98
CA GLN A 526 0.43 16.47 -7.17
C GLN A 526 -0.09 16.35 -8.61
N ARG A 527 0.78 16.44 -9.60
CA ARG A 527 0.40 16.27 -11.01
C ARG A 527 0.00 14.83 -11.32
N VAL A 528 0.73 13.85 -10.80
CA VAL A 528 0.37 12.42 -10.93
C VAL A 528 -1.01 12.14 -10.35
N SER A 529 -1.30 12.67 -9.14
CA SER A 529 -2.61 12.48 -8.51
C SER A 529 -3.74 13.23 -9.20
N GLY A 530 -3.43 14.27 -9.98
CA GLY A 530 -4.39 15.02 -10.78
C GLY A 530 -4.76 14.37 -12.11
N VAL A 531 -4.02 13.36 -12.55
CA VAL A 531 -4.34 12.65 -13.81
C VAL A 531 -5.57 11.77 -13.59
N PRO A 532 -6.62 11.91 -14.42
CA PRO A 532 -7.80 11.05 -14.31
C PRO A 532 -7.46 9.57 -14.46
N ALA A 533 -8.10 8.73 -13.68
CA ALA A 533 -7.91 7.27 -13.77
C ALA A 533 -8.19 6.73 -15.19
N SER A 534 -9.12 7.36 -15.92
CA SER A 534 -9.40 7.04 -17.32
C SER A 534 -8.20 7.24 -18.25
N ALA A 535 -7.38 8.26 -18.02
CA ALA A 535 -6.18 8.50 -18.84
C ALA A 535 -5.14 7.38 -18.62
N TRP A 536 -4.93 6.96 -17.37
CA TRP A 536 -4.08 5.81 -17.05
C TRP A 536 -4.64 4.52 -17.65
N ALA A 537 -5.95 4.30 -17.52
CA ALA A 537 -6.63 3.12 -18.08
C ALA A 537 -6.49 3.07 -19.61
N THR A 538 -6.63 4.21 -20.30
CA THR A 538 -6.44 4.31 -21.76
C THR A 538 -5.01 3.94 -22.16
N GLY A 539 -4.01 4.45 -21.43
CA GLY A 539 -2.60 4.11 -21.71
C GLY A 539 -2.31 2.63 -21.50
N VAL A 540 -2.78 2.06 -20.39
CA VAL A 540 -2.63 0.62 -20.11
C VAL A 540 -3.37 -0.22 -21.16
N ALA A 541 -4.58 0.16 -21.56
CA ALA A 541 -5.34 -0.51 -22.62
C ALA A 541 -4.58 -0.46 -23.96
N GLY A 542 -3.97 0.68 -24.32
CA GLY A 542 -3.13 0.81 -25.51
C GLY A 542 -1.93 -0.14 -25.48
N VAL A 543 -1.26 -0.28 -24.34
CA VAL A 543 -0.17 -1.24 -24.15
C VAL A 543 -0.68 -2.68 -24.31
N MET A 544 -1.81 -3.03 -23.72
CA MET A 544 -2.39 -4.38 -23.85
C MET A 544 -2.79 -4.71 -25.29
N LEU A 545 -3.43 -3.76 -25.98
CA LEU A 545 -3.84 -3.92 -27.36
C LEU A 545 -2.62 -4.08 -28.29
N SER A 546 -1.52 -3.36 -28.02
CA SER A 546 -0.29 -3.49 -28.80
C SER A 546 0.35 -4.88 -28.70
N GLY A 547 0.05 -5.64 -27.64
CA GLY A 547 0.50 -7.02 -27.46
C GLY A 547 0.01 -8.00 -28.53
N PHE A 548 -1.12 -7.71 -29.18
CA PHE A 548 -1.61 -8.54 -30.29
C PHE A 548 -0.67 -8.51 -31.51
N ALA A 549 0.11 -7.44 -31.67
CA ALA A 549 1.08 -7.32 -32.77
C ALA A 549 2.47 -7.87 -32.42
N ASP A 550 2.72 -8.32 -31.21
CA ASP A 550 4.05 -8.74 -30.73
C ASP A 550 4.67 -9.85 -31.60
N THR A 551 3.91 -10.91 -31.84
CA THR A 551 4.40 -12.07 -32.62
C THR A 551 4.57 -11.74 -34.10
N GLU A 552 3.65 -10.97 -34.68
CA GLU A 552 3.71 -10.57 -36.07
C GLU A 552 4.91 -9.68 -36.35
N LEU A 553 5.15 -8.67 -35.50
CA LEU A 553 6.30 -7.77 -35.66
C LEU A 553 7.64 -8.45 -35.36
N LYS A 554 7.67 -9.41 -34.42
CA LYS A 554 8.84 -10.28 -34.23
C LYS A 554 9.18 -11.04 -35.52
N ASN A 555 8.18 -11.68 -36.14
CA ASN A 555 8.36 -12.46 -37.36
C ASN A 555 8.75 -11.54 -38.55
N TRP A 556 8.12 -10.37 -38.65
CA TRP A 556 8.50 -9.37 -39.63
C TRP A 556 9.97 -8.94 -39.46
N ALA A 557 10.41 -8.64 -38.26
CA ALA A 557 11.77 -8.24 -37.94
C ALA A 557 12.78 -9.35 -38.26
N ALA A 558 12.43 -10.62 -37.98
CA ALA A 558 13.29 -11.76 -38.34
C ALA A 558 13.49 -11.92 -39.85
N ASN A 559 12.48 -11.56 -40.66
CA ASN A 559 12.54 -11.64 -42.13
C ASN A 559 13.19 -10.40 -42.77
N HIS A 560 13.45 -9.33 -42.04
CA HIS A 560 14.02 -8.08 -42.51
C HIS A 560 15.38 -7.80 -41.85
N GLN A 561 16.29 -8.76 -41.92
CA GLN A 561 17.65 -8.63 -41.39
C GLN A 561 18.63 -8.16 -42.50
N GLY A 562 19.47 -7.17 -42.15
CA GLY A 562 20.55 -6.69 -43.05
C GLY A 562 20.23 -5.39 -43.78
N GLY A 563 21.21 -4.88 -44.53
CA GLY A 563 21.11 -3.69 -45.37
C GLY A 563 20.80 -2.39 -44.66
N GLY A 564 19.79 -1.65 -45.15
CA GLY A 564 19.38 -0.37 -44.62
C GLY A 564 18.76 -0.47 -43.22
N TRP A 565 18.05 -1.56 -42.95
CA TRP A 565 17.38 -1.80 -41.64
C TRP A 565 18.37 -1.97 -40.49
N GLU A 566 19.50 -2.65 -40.72
CA GLU A 566 20.55 -2.79 -39.72
C GLU A 566 21.18 -1.44 -39.33
N ARG A 567 21.42 -0.57 -40.34
CA ARG A 567 21.93 0.79 -40.09
C ARG A 567 20.92 1.63 -39.33
N ALA A 568 19.64 1.58 -39.72
CA ALA A 568 18.57 2.27 -39.01
C ALA A 568 18.46 1.80 -37.55
N ALA A 569 18.58 0.49 -37.31
CA ALA A 569 18.57 -0.09 -35.97
C ALA A 569 19.77 0.39 -35.12
N LYS A 570 20.96 0.42 -35.67
CA LYS A 570 22.17 0.94 -34.98
C LYS A 570 22.01 2.42 -34.61
N LEU A 571 21.49 3.25 -35.54
CA LEU A 571 21.23 4.67 -35.29
C LEU A 571 20.15 4.85 -34.17
N SER A 572 19.07 4.09 -34.24
CA SER A 572 17.98 4.16 -33.27
C SER A 572 18.44 3.78 -31.84
N ASN A 573 19.35 2.82 -31.72
CA ASN A 573 19.94 2.44 -30.44
C ASN A 573 20.88 3.50 -29.85
N ALA A 574 21.52 4.33 -30.69
CA ALA A 574 22.35 5.44 -30.22
C ALA A 574 21.53 6.67 -29.78
N LEU A 575 20.28 6.77 -30.23
CA LEU A 575 19.43 7.96 -30.03
C LEU A 575 19.25 8.37 -28.53
N PRO A 576 18.90 7.50 -27.59
CA PRO A 576 18.73 7.93 -26.19
C PRO A 576 20.04 8.46 -25.58
N VAL A 577 21.17 7.89 -25.96
CA VAL A 577 22.49 8.35 -25.49
C VAL A 577 22.82 9.71 -26.10
N ALA A 578 22.62 9.89 -27.38
CA ALA A 578 22.86 11.17 -28.07
C ALA A 578 21.95 12.29 -27.50
N LEU A 579 20.67 11.96 -27.25
CA LEU A 579 19.73 12.89 -26.64
C LEU A 579 20.13 13.24 -25.20
N ALA A 580 20.58 12.27 -24.39
CA ALA A 580 21.01 12.53 -23.03
C ALA A 580 22.23 13.47 -23.00
N PHE A 581 23.21 13.26 -23.87
CA PHE A 581 24.37 14.17 -23.98
C PHE A 581 23.98 15.55 -24.51
N GLY A 582 23.14 15.63 -25.56
CA GLY A 582 22.63 16.90 -26.08
C GLY A 582 21.82 17.67 -25.04
N THR A 583 20.94 16.99 -24.33
CA THR A 583 20.17 17.59 -23.23
C THR A 583 21.07 18.02 -22.09
N GLY A 584 22.09 17.22 -21.74
CA GLY A 584 23.11 17.59 -20.75
C GLY A 584 23.85 18.88 -21.12
N ALA A 585 24.27 19.03 -22.38
CA ALA A 585 24.89 20.25 -22.89
C ALA A 585 23.94 21.46 -22.81
N LEU A 586 22.66 21.29 -23.20
CA LEU A 586 21.65 22.36 -23.08
C LEU A 586 21.41 22.77 -21.62
N ALA A 587 21.46 21.83 -20.68
CA ALA A 587 21.28 22.10 -19.25
C ALA A 587 22.35 23.00 -18.65
N THR A 588 23.52 23.16 -19.31
CA THR A 588 24.58 24.09 -18.89
C THR A 588 24.29 25.55 -19.25
N GLY A 589 23.21 25.83 -19.99
CA GLY A 589 22.81 27.19 -20.39
C GLY A 589 23.35 27.63 -21.75
N LEU A 590 23.98 26.77 -22.55
CA LEU A 590 24.55 27.11 -23.86
C LEU A 590 23.53 27.72 -24.85
N ALA A 591 22.26 27.41 -24.70
CA ALA A 591 21.16 27.89 -25.56
C ALA A 591 20.17 28.82 -24.81
N GLY A 592 20.60 29.41 -23.71
CA GLY A 592 19.79 30.30 -22.87
C GLY A 592 19.03 29.62 -21.75
N ASP A 593 18.57 30.41 -20.78
CA ASP A 593 17.97 29.92 -19.52
C ASP A 593 16.73 29.04 -19.73
N SER A 594 15.88 29.40 -20.68
CA SER A 594 14.66 28.64 -20.95
C SER A 594 14.93 27.21 -21.48
N ALA A 595 15.93 27.09 -22.35
CA ALA A 595 16.36 25.78 -22.87
C ALA A 595 17.05 24.96 -21.76
N ALA A 596 17.85 25.61 -20.92
CA ALA A 596 18.51 24.98 -19.79
C ALA A 596 17.52 24.42 -18.77
N ASP A 597 16.48 25.17 -18.43
CA ASP A 597 15.42 24.73 -17.53
C ASP A 597 14.63 23.53 -18.09
N THR A 598 14.32 23.57 -19.40
CA THR A 598 13.66 22.46 -20.07
C THR A 598 14.54 21.23 -20.08
N ALA A 599 15.85 21.42 -20.37
CA ALA A 599 16.82 20.35 -20.38
C ALA A 599 17.00 19.68 -18.99
N ARG A 600 17.05 20.47 -17.92
CA ARG A 600 17.08 19.96 -16.53
C ARG A 600 15.85 19.15 -16.20
N SER A 601 14.66 19.65 -16.56
CA SER A 601 13.39 18.90 -16.38
C SER A 601 13.40 17.59 -17.18
N SER A 602 13.94 17.59 -18.39
CA SER A 602 14.09 16.40 -19.23
C SER A 602 15.05 15.36 -18.63
N LEU A 603 16.18 15.80 -18.10
CA LEU A 603 17.12 14.90 -17.42
C LEU A 603 16.53 14.29 -16.15
N MET A 604 15.78 15.09 -15.37
CA MET A 604 15.06 14.57 -14.21
C MET A 604 13.99 13.57 -14.62
N ALA A 605 13.22 13.86 -15.68
CA ALA A 605 12.24 12.94 -16.23
C ALA A 605 12.89 11.62 -16.65
N ALA A 606 14.03 11.66 -17.31
CA ALA A 606 14.77 10.46 -17.70
C ALA A 606 15.25 9.66 -16.50
N GLY A 607 15.77 10.31 -15.45
CA GLY A 607 16.21 9.66 -14.22
C GLY A 607 15.06 8.96 -13.48
N VAL A 608 13.94 9.66 -13.31
CA VAL A 608 12.73 9.09 -12.67
C VAL A 608 12.17 7.93 -13.52
N THR A 609 12.17 8.07 -14.84
CA THR A 609 11.72 7.03 -15.77
C THR A 609 12.58 5.78 -15.70
N LEU A 610 13.91 5.92 -15.65
CA LEU A 610 14.83 4.79 -15.49
C LEU A 610 14.59 4.06 -14.16
N GLY A 611 14.43 4.80 -13.07
CA GLY A 611 14.13 4.22 -11.76
C GLY A 611 12.80 3.46 -11.78
N ALA A 612 11.71 4.09 -12.23
CA ALA A 612 10.40 3.47 -12.34
C ALA A 612 10.40 2.23 -13.24
N ASN A 613 11.09 2.32 -14.39
CA ASN A 613 11.17 1.20 -15.33
C ASN A 613 12.03 0.04 -14.81
N THR A 614 13.06 0.31 -14.02
CA THR A 614 13.84 -0.73 -13.35
C THR A 614 12.96 -1.54 -12.38
N VAL A 615 12.14 -0.86 -11.58
CA VAL A 615 11.17 -1.53 -10.71
C VAL A 615 10.16 -2.34 -11.53
N LEU A 616 9.65 -1.76 -12.62
CA LEU A 616 8.69 -2.41 -13.50
C LEU A 616 9.28 -3.66 -14.19
N LYS A 617 10.52 -3.61 -14.64
CA LYS A 617 11.23 -4.76 -15.23
C LYS A 617 11.35 -5.92 -14.23
N TYR A 618 11.76 -5.60 -13.02
CA TYR A 618 11.84 -6.59 -11.94
C TYR A 618 10.47 -7.19 -11.62
N ALA A 619 9.44 -6.35 -11.52
CA ALA A 619 8.10 -6.80 -11.18
C ALA A 619 7.47 -7.69 -12.26
N VAL A 620 7.72 -7.37 -13.54
CA VAL A 620 7.09 -8.06 -14.69
C VAL A 620 7.90 -9.26 -15.15
N GLY A 621 9.22 -9.17 -15.20
CA GLY A 621 10.13 -10.28 -15.57
C GLY A 621 9.83 -10.93 -16.91
N ARG A 622 9.53 -10.13 -17.96
CA ARG A 622 9.18 -10.65 -19.29
C ARG A 622 10.40 -11.11 -20.07
N SER A 623 10.32 -12.28 -20.68
CA SER A 623 11.37 -12.82 -21.54
C SER A 623 11.48 -12.06 -22.88
N ARG A 624 12.71 -11.99 -23.40
CA ARG A 624 12.96 -11.27 -24.67
C ARG A 624 12.61 -12.10 -25.88
N PRO A 625 12.23 -11.47 -27.01
CA PRO A 625 11.93 -12.17 -28.25
C PRO A 625 13.06 -13.07 -28.75
N LYS A 626 14.33 -12.65 -28.60
CA LYS A 626 15.52 -13.38 -29.03
C LYS A 626 15.82 -14.65 -28.24
N ASP A 627 15.29 -14.78 -27.01
CA ASP A 627 15.56 -15.90 -26.14
C ASP A 627 14.65 -17.11 -26.46
N GLY A 628 13.79 -17.02 -27.48
CA GLY A 628 13.00 -18.13 -28.00
C GLY A 628 11.68 -18.40 -27.24
N PHE A 629 11.40 -17.70 -26.17
CA PHE A 629 10.15 -17.79 -25.40
C PHE A 629 9.01 -17.05 -26.10
N GLY A 630 7.76 -17.34 -25.70
CA GLY A 630 6.57 -16.69 -26.22
C GLY A 630 6.39 -15.25 -25.73
N ALA A 631 5.55 -14.47 -26.42
CA ALA A 631 5.24 -13.08 -26.02
C ALA A 631 4.53 -12.96 -24.66
N SER A 632 3.95 -14.05 -24.17
CA SER A 632 3.25 -14.14 -22.88
C SER A 632 4.09 -14.78 -21.76
N ASP A 633 5.40 -14.95 -21.94
CA ASP A 633 6.28 -15.47 -20.91
C ASP A 633 6.69 -14.36 -19.93
N PHE A 634 6.10 -14.38 -18.75
CA PHE A 634 6.29 -13.43 -17.65
C PHE A 634 6.68 -14.19 -16.38
N GLN A 635 7.87 -13.95 -15.86
CA GLN A 635 8.43 -14.70 -14.74
C GLN A 635 8.65 -13.85 -13.48
N GLY A 636 8.15 -12.63 -13.40
CA GLY A 636 8.21 -11.67 -12.29
C GLY A 636 9.20 -11.93 -11.15
N GLY A 637 9.73 -10.89 -10.57
CA GLY A 637 10.63 -11.02 -9.42
C GLY A 637 12.04 -11.54 -9.77
N THR A 638 12.44 -11.55 -11.06
CA THR A 638 13.77 -11.99 -11.48
C THR A 638 14.64 -10.82 -11.95
N ALA A 639 15.92 -10.87 -11.57
CA ALA A 639 16.93 -9.91 -12.04
C ALA A 639 17.70 -10.39 -13.28
N ASN A 640 17.30 -11.51 -13.90
CA ASN A 640 17.99 -12.09 -15.04
C ASN A 640 17.91 -11.18 -16.27
N ALA A 641 19.03 -10.98 -16.95
CA ALA A 641 19.10 -10.10 -18.11
C ALA A 641 18.16 -10.53 -19.27
N GLY A 642 17.93 -11.83 -19.45
CA GLY A 642 17.01 -12.39 -20.44
C GLY A 642 15.53 -12.10 -20.13
N GLN A 643 15.18 -11.87 -18.87
CA GLN A 643 13.82 -11.67 -18.38
C GLN A 643 13.51 -10.21 -18.04
N SER A 644 14.21 -9.29 -18.63
CA SER A 644 14.08 -7.85 -18.41
C SER A 644 13.55 -7.09 -19.65
N SER A 645 12.63 -7.72 -20.41
CA SER A 645 12.09 -7.13 -21.63
C SER A 645 11.13 -5.98 -21.37
N PHE A 646 10.16 -6.16 -20.48
CA PHE A 646 9.11 -5.16 -20.24
C PHE A 646 9.49 -4.16 -19.13
N ALA A 647 9.39 -2.82 -19.33
CA ALA A 647 9.21 -2.12 -20.58
C ALA A 647 10.59 -1.70 -21.14
N SER A 648 10.65 -1.21 -22.39
CA SER A 648 11.91 -0.85 -23.03
C SER A 648 12.55 0.40 -22.41
N ASN A 649 13.75 0.27 -21.81
CA ASN A 649 14.50 1.41 -21.26
C ASN A 649 14.88 2.44 -22.32
N HIS A 650 15.30 2.00 -23.52
CA HIS A 650 15.70 2.89 -24.60
C HIS A 650 14.55 3.81 -25.02
N VAL A 651 13.38 3.23 -25.24
CA VAL A 651 12.19 3.98 -25.66
C VAL A 651 11.70 4.87 -24.54
N ALA A 652 11.62 4.35 -23.31
CA ALA A 652 11.16 5.10 -22.14
C ALA A 652 12.05 6.33 -21.89
N THR A 653 13.38 6.17 -21.90
CA THR A 653 14.31 7.28 -21.71
C THR A 653 14.22 8.31 -22.83
N THR A 654 14.08 7.84 -24.10
CA THR A 654 13.97 8.74 -25.25
C THR A 654 12.71 9.60 -25.16
N PHE A 655 11.56 9.00 -24.84
CA PHE A 655 10.32 9.76 -24.66
C PHE A 655 10.40 10.71 -23.46
N ALA A 656 11.00 10.29 -22.34
CA ALA A 656 11.16 11.14 -21.17
C ALA A 656 12.06 12.36 -21.44
N LEU A 657 13.13 12.20 -22.24
CA LEU A 657 14.00 13.31 -22.63
C LEU A 657 13.33 14.28 -23.61
N ILE A 658 12.52 13.76 -24.51
CA ILE A 658 11.91 14.57 -25.59
C ILE A 658 10.64 15.28 -25.11
N THR A 659 9.84 14.66 -24.26
CA THR A 659 8.51 15.16 -23.89
C THR A 659 8.50 16.60 -23.35
N PRO A 660 9.37 17.01 -22.41
CA PRO A 660 9.38 18.38 -21.94
C PRO A 660 9.68 19.40 -23.04
N PHE A 661 10.55 19.05 -24.02
CA PHE A 661 10.83 19.91 -25.17
C PHE A 661 9.64 19.94 -26.15
N ALA A 662 9.06 18.81 -26.48
CA ALA A 662 7.92 18.72 -27.38
C ALA A 662 6.74 19.57 -26.89
N GLN A 663 6.46 19.52 -25.58
CA GLN A 663 5.37 20.27 -24.96
C GLN A 663 5.70 21.76 -24.81
N ARG A 664 6.92 22.08 -24.38
CA ARG A 664 7.28 23.49 -24.14
C ARG A 664 7.36 24.31 -25.42
N TYR A 665 7.82 23.70 -26.50
CA TYR A 665 8.03 24.40 -27.77
C TYR A 665 6.97 24.06 -28.83
N ASP A 666 5.92 23.35 -28.44
CA ASP A 666 4.82 22.91 -29.31
C ASP A 666 5.31 22.18 -30.57
N GLN A 667 6.21 21.21 -30.37
CA GLN A 667 6.84 20.45 -31.45
C GLN A 667 6.47 18.96 -31.38
N PRO A 668 5.23 18.56 -31.74
CA PRO A 668 4.79 17.18 -31.64
C PRO A 668 5.57 16.24 -32.57
N GLY A 669 6.19 16.75 -33.65
CA GLY A 669 7.07 15.98 -34.53
C GLY A 669 8.25 15.32 -33.81
N LEU A 670 8.66 15.82 -32.65
CA LEU A 670 9.69 15.21 -31.82
C LEU A 670 9.29 13.82 -31.30
N TYR A 671 8.01 13.52 -31.17
CA TYR A 671 7.56 12.18 -30.79
C TYR A 671 7.76 11.16 -31.90
N ALA A 672 7.72 11.56 -33.18
CA ALA A 672 8.07 10.70 -34.28
C ALA A 672 9.56 10.31 -34.21
N LEU A 673 10.43 11.28 -33.88
CA LEU A 673 11.85 10.99 -33.64
C LEU A 673 12.01 10.04 -32.44
N ALA A 674 11.30 10.26 -31.32
CA ALA A 674 11.35 9.36 -30.18
C ALA A 674 10.92 7.93 -30.53
N ALA A 675 9.86 7.79 -31.32
CA ALA A 675 9.36 6.49 -31.76
C ALA A 675 10.38 5.68 -32.59
N THR A 676 11.30 6.35 -33.31
CA THR A 676 12.36 5.63 -34.05
C THR A 676 13.24 4.79 -33.12
N SER A 677 13.37 5.15 -31.83
CA SER A 677 14.14 4.36 -30.86
C SER A 677 13.58 2.95 -30.62
N ALA A 678 12.31 2.69 -30.96
CA ALA A 678 11.71 1.36 -30.91
C ALA A 678 12.22 0.42 -32.01
N LEU A 679 12.51 0.94 -33.21
CA LEU A 679 12.85 0.15 -34.35
C LEU A 679 14.05 -0.77 -34.11
N GLY A 680 15.14 -0.23 -33.56
CA GLY A 680 16.34 -1.02 -33.29
C GLY A 680 16.10 -2.08 -32.22
N ARG A 681 15.23 -1.82 -31.27
CA ARG A 681 14.94 -2.76 -30.18
C ARG A 681 14.12 -3.95 -30.68
N ILE A 682 13.15 -3.70 -31.55
CA ILE A 682 12.33 -4.73 -32.17
C ILE A 682 13.16 -5.56 -33.17
N GLN A 683 13.92 -4.89 -34.02
CA GLN A 683 14.73 -5.54 -35.07
C GLN A 683 15.79 -6.46 -34.46
N GLN A 684 16.38 -6.10 -33.33
CA GLN A 684 17.38 -6.92 -32.62
C GLN A 684 16.75 -8.02 -31.72
N GLY A 685 15.42 -8.12 -31.64
CA GLY A 685 14.74 -9.06 -30.78
C GLY A 685 14.95 -8.80 -29.28
N GLU A 686 15.35 -7.57 -28.91
CA GLU A 686 15.58 -7.20 -27.51
C GLU A 686 14.28 -6.91 -26.76
N HIS A 687 13.26 -6.44 -27.48
CA HIS A 687 11.97 -6.07 -26.93
C HIS A 687 10.83 -6.46 -27.85
N TRP A 688 9.71 -6.82 -27.25
CA TRP A 688 8.43 -6.95 -27.95
C TRP A 688 7.90 -5.57 -28.32
N PHE A 689 7.01 -5.51 -29.30
CA PHE A 689 6.39 -4.23 -29.69
C PHE A 689 5.65 -3.58 -28.51
N SER A 690 4.87 -4.35 -27.74
CA SER A 690 4.19 -3.85 -26.57
C SER A 690 5.12 -3.34 -25.46
N ASP A 691 6.36 -3.88 -25.33
CA ASP A 691 7.37 -3.35 -24.42
C ASP A 691 7.82 -1.95 -24.82
N THR A 692 7.88 -1.68 -26.13
CA THR A 692 8.24 -0.36 -26.66
C THR A 692 7.10 0.64 -26.47
N VAL A 693 5.85 0.22 -26.69
CA VAL A 693 4.67 1.04 -26.42
C VAL A 693 4.56 1.37 -24.93
N ALA A 694 4.79 0.39 -24.05
CA ALA A 694 4.83 0.61 -22.60
C ALA A 694 5.93 1.58 -22.20
N GLY A 695 7.13 1.46 -22.82
CA GLY A 695 8.23 2.40 -22.60
C GLY A 695 7.86 3.81 -23.05
N ALA A 696 7.28 3.96 -24.24
CA ALA A 696 6.83 5.25 -24.77
C ALA A 696 5.79 5.90 -23.85
N PHE A 697 4.80 5.14 -23.40
CA PHE A 697 3.77 5.61 -22.48
C PHE A 697 4.37 6.06 -21.14
N LEU A 698 5.26 5.25 -20.53
CA LEU A 698 5.91 5.59 -19.28
C LEU A 698 6.76 6.85 -19.40
N GLY A 699 7.59 6.94 -20.42
CA GLY A 699 8.45 8.10 -20.66
C GLY A 699 7.66 9.37 -20.97
N TYR A 700 6.61 9.27 -21.78
CA TYR A 700 5.68 10.37 -22.06
C TYR A 700 4.96 10.84 -20.78
N ALA A 701 4.38 9.93 -20.02
CA ALA A 701 3.65 10.25 -18.80
C ALA A 701 4.56 10.97 -17.79
N ILE A 702 5.74 10.42 -17.50
CA ILE A 702 6.67 11.04 -16.54
C ILE A 702 7.18 12.38 -17.08
N GLY A 703 7.54 12.47 -18.37
CA GLY A 703 8.00 13.70 -19.00
C GLY A 703 6.95 14.81 -18.98
N SER A 704 5.67 14.47 -19.23
CA SER A 704 4.55 15.42 -19.22
C SER A 704 4.22 15.95 -17.81
N LEU A 705 4.44 15.13 -16.80
CA LEU A 705 4.14 15.47 -15.41
C LEU A 705 5.31 16.17 -14.71
N MET A 706 6.50 16.19 -15.32
CA MET A 706 7.67 16.83 -14.72
C MET A 706 7.49 18.35 -14.63
N PRO A 707 7.66 18.97 -13.44
CA PRO A 707 7.57 20.41 -13.29
C PRO A 707 8.79 21.11 -13.92
N SER A 708 8.60 22.36 -14.39
CA SER A 708 9.74 23.20 -14.73
C SER A 708 10.46 23.67 -13.45
N LEU A 709 11.78 23.70 -13.49
CA LEU A 709 12.61 24.10 -12.34
C LEU A 709 12.79 25.63 -12.24
N SER A 710 12.22 26.41 -13.16
CA SER A 710 12.44 27.86 -13.29
C SER A 710 11.72 28.75 -12.27
N ALA A 711 11.02 28.19 -11.29
CA ALA A 711 10.08 28.98 -10.48
C ALA A 711 10.69 29.88 -9.39
N GLN A 712 12.00 29.82 -9.08
CA GLN A 712 12.66 30.82 -8.22
C GLN A 712 14.18 30.81 -8.44
N LYS A 713 14.75 31.95 -8.76
CA LYS A 713 16.22 32.16 -8.71
C LYS A 713 16.64 32.20 -7.24
N PRO A 714 17.33 31.19 -6.71
CA PRO A 714 17.81 31.27 -5.34
C PRO A 714 19.05 32.14 -5.27
N LYS A 715 19.10 33.01 -4.28
CA LYS A 715 20.34 33.58 -3.78
C LYS A 715 21.01 32.51 -2.92
N GLY A 716 22.17 32.01 -3.30
CA GLY A 716 22.87 31.00 -2.51
C GLY A 716 23.82 30.10 -3.32
N TRP A 717 24.29 29.04 -2.72
CA TRP A 717 25.16 28.05 -3.35
C TRP A 717 24.38 27.22 -4.39
N GLN A 718 24.97 27.07 -5.58
CA GLN A 718 24.46 26.16 -6.62
C GLN A 718 25.45 25.01 -6.81
N ALA A 719 24.93 23.79 -6.87
CA ALA A 719 25.73 22.65 -7.24
C ALA A 719 25.83 22.57 -8.78
N ASP A 720 27.02 22.58 -9.30
CA ASP A 720 27.30 22.38 -10.71
C ASP A 720 27.75 20.92 -10.93
N VAL A 721 26.92 20.16 -11.63
CA VAL A 721 27.22 18.75 -11.95
C VAL A 721 27.39 18.62 -13.46
N SER A 722 28.57 18.20 -13.87
CA SER A 722 28.85 17.82 -15.27
C SER A 722 29.47 16.40 -15.29
N PRO A 723 29.54 15.74 -16.43
CA PRO A 723 30.16 14.41 -16.54
C PRO A 723 31.61 14.33 -16.08
N GLN A 724 32.27 15.49 -15.92
CA GLN A 724 33.69 15.58 -15.56
C GLN A 724 33.96 16.41 -14.29
N TYR A 725 32.91 17.01 -13.71
CA TYR A 725 33.09 17.94 -12.57
C TYR A 725 31.82 17.98 -11.70
N ILE A 726 32.02 17.87 -10.40
CA ILE A 726 31.01 18.16 -9.38
C ILE A 726 31.55 19.31 -8.54
N GLY A 727 30.88 20.46 -8.59
CA GLY A 727 31.28 21.65 -7.87
C GLY A 727 30.06 22.41 -7.31
N ALA A 728 30.34 23.42 -6.51
CA ALA A 728 29.32 24.31 -5.98
C ALA A 728 29.71 25.76 -6.16
N THR A 729 28.82 26.59 -6.73
CA THR A 729 29.01 28.01 -6.95
C THR A 729 28.08 28.82 -6.05
N LYS A 730 28.59 29.80 -5.31
CA LYS A 730 27.76 30.71 -4.51
C LYS A 730 27.45 31.96 -5.33
N ARG A 731 26.15 32.24 -5.53
CA ARG A 731 25.68 33.50 -6.09
C ARG A 731 25.20 34.41 -4.96
N PHE A 732 25.76 35.59 -4.90
CA PHE A 732 25.45 36.60 -3.89
C PHE A 732 24.21 37.43 -4.24
#